data_138ecaeea11859745d3ab31a773c01ba
#
_entry.id   138ecaeea11859745d3ab31a773c01ba
#
_cell.length_a   1.000
_cell.length_b   1.000
_cell.length_c   1.000
_cell.angle_alpha   90.00
_cell.angle_beta   90.00
_cell.angle_gamma   90.00
#
_symmetry.space_group_name_H-M   'P 1'
#
loop_
_entity.id
_entity.type
_entity.pdbx_description
1 polymer ?
#
loop_
_entity_poly.entity_id
_entity_poly.type
_entity_poly.pdbx_seq_one_letter_code
_entity_poly.pdbx_strand_id
1 'polypeptide(L)'
;MLVVPNRVDLTTMLELEKALGGKNRVAWMVEASVAPGEAIMNHLNQTRPAGFSCSINQQGRDYVLSRVRQYLEAGRHVVLLPGRPLQSPASLADVPGYLLSLFDSTPLHAMPVYVGMYNHYFDAAITTCEPYDCLHISLCPPVRAGHQLGTRVQAAWMSAQVAQLQKHPLLEHPNLPQMLVEAILRHPERRLLDGVDDSALAYRDLLSAAVMTTGIIERHSAAERIGIILPPGKLGVIANLACLLAGVTAVNINYTATPEQFDHMVKTAGLTRFITDTRFTNMQRQFSWPRSRDLIYLDEELGEQGSWKLKAWSALGKWRTPQQLMQHADVASPGPDDVASIHFTGGTEDKPLGVPVTHRMLLAAVISMRCRLQLGAGHDVLLSVVPAYMPAGLVCGILLPLLGGFDMVTYPMAAAGKRLCALVQQHAVAFAANTPAGIRAMLKAAKDGRCLSSLQYFLSVGSKLSVELAEAAQQHYGIQLLESYGTAEALPFVAASMPAPAAPETTRLMLPTARKGCVGAPLPGVAVRITGLYTPEPSATPSRPGLIWLKGPAVTRQYLGISNEDSPRMHGNWFCTGDVGFMSPDGLLTVMGRRVRFTQMGDEMIPHVQLEEILYKIYNVQQDDNERKLAVVSVPSRTGGEELVMLSTLHKEVIPSDYLTVRYGVTNLHLPASWAPRHILPVKYIPTLPNGKLDYQTCFVGACRMLKIKLD
;
A
#
# COMPACT_ATOMS: atom_id res chain seq x y z
N MET A 1 20.45 27.41 14.05
CA MET A 1 19.41 26.40 13.93
C MET A 1 20.01 25.21 13.20
N LEU A 2 19.72 23.99 13.63
CA LEU A 2 20.09 22.78 12.93
C LEU A 2 19.13 22.58 11.76
N VAL A 3 19.65 22.51 10.54
CA VAL A 3 18.85 22.32 9.32
C VAL A 3 19.04 20.89 8.83
N VAL A 4 17.92 20.19 8.61
CA VAL A 4 17.93 18.76 8.29
C VAL A 4 17.18 18.53 6.98
N PRO A 5 17.87 18.60 5.83
CA PRO A 5 17.27 18.30 4.53
C PRO A 5 17.17 16.79 4.31
N ASN A 6 16.14 16.36 3.57
CA ASN A 6 15.97 14.96 3.20
C ASN A 6 16.96 14.52 2.09
N ARG A 7 17.42 15.45 1.27
CA ARG A 7 18.45 15.21 0.24
C ARG A 7 19.26 16.48 -0.01
N VAL A 8 20.48 16.32 -0.45
CA VAL A 8 21.33 17.43 -0.92
C VAL A 8 22.10 16.98 -2.15
N ASP A 9 21.87 17.65 -3.25
CA ASP A 9 22.74 17.70 -4.43
C ASP A 9 23.35 19.10 -4.56
N LEU A 10 24.19 19.34 -5.54
CA LEU A 10 24.84 20.64 -5.70
C LEU A 10 23.82 21.79 -5.86
N THR A 11 22.77 21.59 -6.65
CA THR A 11 21.72 22.59 -6.86
C THR A 11 20.98 22.89 -5.56
N THR A 12 20.56 21.86 -4.83
CA THR A 12 19.92 21.98 -3.53
C THR A 12 20.83 22.70 -2.52
N MET A 13 22.12 22.40 -2.52
CA MET A 13 23.11 23.03 -1.67
C MET A 13 23.19 24.54 -1.91
N LEU A 14 23.28 24.94 -3.19
CA LEU A 14 23.33 26.35 -3.58
C LEU A 14 22.03 27.11 -3.19
N GLU A 15 20.87 26.52 -3.44
CA GLU A 15 19.59 27.13 -3.07
C GLU A 15 19.39 27.21 -1.57
N LEU A 16 19.81 26.20 -0.79
CA LEU A 16 19.79 26.25 0.67
C LEU A 16 20.72 27.33 1.21
N GLU A 17 21.93 27.46 0.70
CA GLU A 17 22.84 28.55 1.08
C GLU A 17 22.21 29.91 0.83
N LYS A 18 21.58 30.11 -0.31
CA LYS A 18 20.87 31.35 -0.65
C LYS A 18 19.69 31.60 0.26
N ALA A 19 18.83 30.61 0.48
CA ALA A 19 17.64 30.72 1.34
C ALA A 19 17.98 31.00 2.82
N LEU A 20 19.13 30.53 3.30
CA LEU A 20 19.61 30.71 4.66
C LEU A 20 20.49 31.95 4.87
N GLY A 21 20.55 32.85 3.88
CA GLY A 21 21.25 34.14 4.00
C GLY A 21 22.71 34.11 3.50
N GLY A 22 23.03 33.15 2.64
CA GLY A 22 24.31 33.02 1.93
C GLY A 22 25.32 32.09 2.64
N LYS A 23 26.36 31.73 1.89
CA LYS A 23 27.38 30.75 2.33
C LYS A 23 28.06 31.07 3.66
N ASN A 24 28.17 32.34 4.02
CA ASN A 24 28.78 32.77 5.28
C ASN A 24 27.90 32.53 6.51
N ARG A 25 26.60 32.29 6.32
CA ARG A 25 25.63 31.97 7.36
C ARG A 25 25.39 30.46 7.54
N VAL A 26 25.98 29.63 6.68
CA VAL A 26 25.82 28.18 6.68
C VAL A 26 27.10 27.50 7.07
N ALA A 27 27.00 26.47 7.90
CA ALA A 27 28.07 25.52 8.19
C ALA A 27 27.60 24.11 7.84
N TRP A 28 28.34 23.42 6.99
CA TRP A 28 28.00 22.07 6.55
C TRP A 28 28.60 21.00 7.46
N MET A 29 27.78 20.14 7.99
CA MET A 29 28.17 18.98 8.78
C MET A 29 28.13 17.72 7.88
N VAL A 30 29.27 17.13 7.61
CA VAL A 30 29.43 15.99 6.72
C VAL A 30 29.81 14.74 7.54
N GLU A 31 29.07 13.67 7.39
CA GLU A 31 29.47 12.38 7.97
C GLU A 31 30.68 11.80 7.23
N ALA A 32 31.75 11.51 7.96
CA ALA A 32 33.02 11.07 7.38
C ALA A 32 32.96 9.69 6.65
N SER A 33 32.00 8.85 7.03
CA SER A 33 31.77 7.56 6.37
C SER A 33 31.02 7.67 5.04
N VAL A 34 30.49 8.86 4.74
CA VAL A 34 29.73 9.15 3.54
C VAL A 34 30.55 10.05 2.65
N ALA A 35 31.02 9.56 1.50
CA ALA A 35 31.66 10.41 0.51
C ALA A 35 30.57 11.20 -0.25
N PRO A 36 30.48 12.54 -0.09
CA PRO A 36 29.61 13.36 -0.93
C PRO A 36 30.00 13.17 -2.39
N GLY A 37 29.05 13.34 -3.30
CA GLY A 37 29.36 13.28 -4.74
C GLY A 37 30.45 14.30 -5.14
N GLU A 38 31.20 14.01 -6.19
CA GLU A 38 32.35 14.81 -6.65
C GLU A 38 32.01 16.30 -6.83
N ALA A 39 30.83 16.61 -7.36
CA ALA A 39 30.38 18.00 -7.55
C ALA A 39 30.23 18.77 -6.22
N ILE A 40 29.70 18.11 -5.19
CA ILE A 40 29.56 18.67 -3.84
C ILE A 40 30.94 18.87 -3.21
N MET A 41 31.82 17.88 -3.32
CA MET A 41 33.18 17.98 -2.81
C MET A 41 33.95 19.10 -3.48
N ASN A 42 33.84 19.26 -4.80
CA ASN A 42 34.46 20.36 -5.55
C ASN A 42 33.93 21.71 -5.08
N HIS A 43 32.62 21.87 -4.86
CA HIS A 43 32.03 23.09 -4.31
C HIS A 43 32.58 23.40 -2.91
N LEU A 44 32.57 22.41 -2.00
CA LEU A 44 33.09 22.57 -0.63
C LEU A 44 34.58 22.94 -0.63
N ASN A 45 35.38 22.38 -1.52
CA ASN A 45 36.80 22.67 -1.62
C ASN A 45 37.10 24.05 -2.23
N GLN A 46 36.35 24.47 -3.27
CA GLN A 46 36.51 25.75 -3.94
C GLN A 46 36.03 26.93 -3.12
N THR A 47 34.84 26.80 -2.49
CA THR A 47 34.23 27.90 -1.77
C THR A 47 34.68 27.98 -0.31
N ARG A 48 35.35 26.95 0.22
CA ARG A 48 35.72 26.81 1.63
C ARG A 48 34.66 27.28 2.58
N PRO A 49 33.39 26.83 2.43
CA PRO A 49 32.35 27.19 3.37
C PRO A 49 32.75 26.72 4.75
N ALA A 50 32.24 27.37 5.78
CA ALA A 50 32.39 26.85 7.11
C ALA A 50 31.72 25.46 7.18
N GLY A 51 32.45 24.48 7.67
CA GLY A 51 31.95 23.12 7.78
C GLY A 51 32.96 22.21 8.48
N PHE A 52 32.51 21.06 8.85
CA PHE A 52 33.35 20.03 9.45
C PHE A 52 32.85 18.64 9.07
N SER A 53 33.81 17.76 8.85
CA SER A 53 33.57 16.34 8.76
C SER A 53 33.49 15.77 10.16
N CYS A 54 32.54 14.87 10.41
CA CYS A 54 32.42 14.19 11.69
C CYS A 54 32.34 12.68 11.46
N SER A 55 33.02 11.92 12.32
CA SER A 55 32.85 10.49 12.47
C SER A 55 32.60 10.19 13.93
N ILE A 56 31.42 9.71 14.25
CA ILE A 56 31.02 9.40 15.62
C ILE A 56 31.92 8.33 16.22
N ASN A 57 32.34 7.38 15.39
CA ASN A 57 33.20 6.28 15.82
C ASN A 57 34.65 6.69 16.10
N GLN A 58 35.10 7.80 15.48
CA GLN A 58 36.48 8.27 15.61
C GLN A 58 36.65 9.46 16.58
N GLN A 59 35.66 10.35 16.65
CA GLN A 59 35.78 11.63 17.34
C GLN A 59 34.90 11.77 18.57
N GLY A 60 33.92 10.88 18.74
CA GLY A 60 33.00 10.90 19.87
C GLY A 60 31.88 11.95 19.77
N ARG A 61 30.80 11.70 20.51
CA ARG A 61 29.60 12.54 20.56
C ARG A 61 29.88 13.98 21.00
N ASP A 62 30.67 14.14 22.03
CA ASP A 62 30.91 15.46 22.66
C ASP A 62 31.67 16.40 21.74
N TYR A 63 32.60 15.88 20.92
CA TYR A 63 33.27 16.67 19.92
C TYR A 63 32.29 17.21 18.89
N VAL A 64 31.44 16.37 18.33
CA VAL A 64 30.44 16.77 17.33
C VAL A 64 29.53 17.85 17.92
N LEU A 65 29.01 17.64 19.13
CA LEU A 65 28.12 18.60 19.80
C LEU A 65 28.82 19.92 20.09
N SER A 66 30.10 19.89 20.50
CA SER A 66 30.85 21.12 20.74
C SER A 66 31.07 21.94 19.46
N ARG A 67 31.36 21.26 18.33
CA ARG A 67 31.49 21.92 17.00
C ARG A 67 30.17 22.51 16.51
N VAL A 68 29.07 21.78 16.65
CA VAL A 68 27.74 22.31 16.31
C VAL A 68 27.42 23.55 17.14
N ARG A 69 27.64 23.53 18.48
CA ARG A 69 27.43 24.69 19.36
C ARG A 69 28.27 25.88 18.92
N GLN A 70 29.55 25.67 18.67
CA GLN A 70 30.47 26.73 18.21
C GLN A 70 29.96 27.46 16.96
N TYR A 71 29.44 26.72 15.96
CA TYR A 71 28.89 27.33 14.76
C TYR A 71 27.55 28.04 15.03
N LEU A 72 26.69 27.48 15.86
CA LEU A 72 25.42 28.11 16.25
C LEU A 72 25.62 29.39 17.05
N GLU A 73 26.57 29.39 17.96
CA GLU A 73 26.95 30.58 18.76
C GLU A 73 27.59 31.67 17.87
N ALA A 74 28.28 31.27 16.81
CA ALA A 74 28.76 32.19 15.78
C ALA A 74 27.65 32.71 14.82
N GLY A 75 26.36 32.43 15.13
CA GLY A 75 25.22 32.90 14.36
C GLY A 75 25.01 32.19 13.03
N ARG A 76 25.61 31.00 12.85
CA ARG A 76 25.48 30.20 11.63
C ARG A 76 24.39 29.11 11.75
N HIS A 77 23.80 28.74 10.63
CA HIS A 77 22.96 27.56 10.54
C HIS A 77 23.84 26.34 10.27
N VAL A 78 23.65 25.27 11.01
CA VAL A 78 24.36 24.01 10.75
C VAL A 78 23.45 23.13 9.89
N VAL A 79 23.88 22.82 8.69
CA VAL A 79 23.13 21.98 7.75
C VAL A 79 23.78 20.59 7.71
N LEU A 80 22.95 19.56 7.99
CA LEU A 80 23.39 18.19 7.86
C LEU A 80 23.40 17.81 6.38
N LEU A 81 24.53 17.26 5.91
CA LEU A 81 24.57 16.56 4.62
C LEU A 81 24.10 15.13 4.89
N PRO A 82 22.89 14.76 4.42
CA PRO A 82 22.43 13.39 4.50
C PRO A 82 23.36 12.50 3.66
N GLY A 83 23.39 11.23 3.97
CA GLY A 83 24.12 10.22 3.22
C GLY A 83 23.78 10.23 1.74
N ARG A 84 24.40 9.36 0.96
CA ARG A 84 24.17 9.28 -0.49
C ARG A 84 22.66 9.27 -0.79
N PRO A 85 22.21 10.05 -1.79
CA PRO A 85 20.82 9.99 -2.21
C PRO A 85 20.50 8.56 -2.63
N LEU A 86 19.40 8.01 -2.13
CA LEU A 86 18.87 6.74 -2.59
C LEU A 86 18.64 6.82 -4.11
N GLN A 87 18.79 5.71 -4.80
CA GLN A 87 18.58 5.64 -6.26
C GLN A 87 17.15 5.96 -6.69
N SER A 88 16.19 5.96 -5.75
CA SER A 88 14.83 6.43 -5.99
C SER A 88 14.66 7.87 -5.50
N PRO A 89 14.36 8.80 -6.40
CA PRO A 89 14.16 10.21 -6.07
C PRO A 89 13.01 10.49 -5.11
N ALA A 90 12.05 9.58 -5.03
CA ALA A 90 10.86 9.70 -4.18
C ALA A 90 11.04 9.09 -2.79
N SER A 91 12.19 8.50 -2.48
CA SER A 91 12.45 8.00 -1.12
C SER A 91 12.81 9.16 -0.21
N LEU A 92 12.25 9.14 1.01
CA LEU A 92 12.72 10.00 2.08
C LEU A 92 14.17 9.61 2.34
N ALA A 93 15.10 10.56 2.26
CA ALA A 93 16.50 10.26 2.47
C ALA A 93 16.74 9.84 3.92
N ASP A 94 17.70 8.99 4.06
CA ASP A 94 18.22 8.56 5.33
C ASP A 94 19.13 9.65 5.91
N VAL A 95 18.56 10.53 6.70
CA VAL A 95 19.41 11.07 7.74
C VAL A 95 19.57 9.92 8.72
N PRO A 96 20.77 9.39 8.89
CA PRO A 96 20.99 8.29 9.79
C PRO A 96 20.37 8.61 11.14
N GLY A 97 19.43 7.80 11.62
CA GLY A 97 18.74 8.04 12.89
C GLY A 97 19.72 8.21 14.05
N TYR A 98 20.91 7.62 13.96
CA TYR A 98 21.98 7.78 14.92
C TYR A 98 22.58 9.20 14.92
N LEU A 99 22.66 9.90 13.77
CA LEU A 99 23.12 11.30 13.75
C LEU A 99 22.13 12.23 14.45
N LEU A 100 20.84 12.00 14.24
CA LEU A 100 19.81 12.79 14.92
C LEU A 100 19.70 12.46 16.40
N SER A 101 19.95 11.21 16.81
CA SER A 101 19.96 10.82 18.24
C SER A 101 21.05 11.51 19.06
N LEU A 102 22.12 12.02 18.41
CA LEU A 102 23.12 12.86 19.09
C LEU A 102 22.51 14.11 19.73
N PHE A 103 21.44 14.62 19.14
CA PHE A 103 20.79 15.86 19.56
C PHE A 103 19.61 15.65 20.51
N ASP A 104 19.25 14.40 20.82
CA ASP A 104 18.08 14.08 21.66
C ASP A 104 18.09 14.73 23.04
N SER A 105 19.26 14.99 23.61
CA SER A 105 19.42 15.63 24.93
C SER A 105 19.83 17.11 24.85
N THR A 106 19.82 17.72 23.66
CA THR A 106 20.27 19.11 23.50
C THR A 106 19.09 20.07 23.33
N PRO A 107 19.14 21.28 23.93
CA PRO A 107 18.08 22.28 23.81
C PRO A 107 18.16 23.03 22.46
N LEU A 108 18.16 22.29 21.34
CA LEU A 108 18.23 22.84 20.01
C LEU A 108 16.89 22.74 19.31
N HIS A 109 16.70 23.57 18.28
CA HIS A 109 15.60 23.40 17.31
C HIS A 109 16.18 22.90 15.99
N ALA A 110 15.64 21.81 15.48
CA ALA A 110 15.90 21.32 14.13
C ALA A 110 14.81 21.83 13.18
N MET A 111 15.20 22.32 12.03
CA MET A 111 14.30 22.65 10.94
C MET A 111 14.38 21.57 9.87
N PRO A 112 13.41 20.67 9.80
CA PRO A 112 13.36 19.72 8.71
C PRO A 112 13.12 20.47 7.39
N VAL A 113 13.82 20.08 6.34
CA VAL A 113 13.66 20.65 4.99
C VAL A 113 13.37 19.51 4.04
N TYR A 114 12.22 19.55 3.41
CA TYR A 114 11.87 18.60 2.38
C TYR A 114 12.17 19.17 0.99
N VAL A 115 13.01 18.47 0.26
CA VAL A 115 13.41 18.78 -1.11
C VAL A 115 12.80 17.75 -2.03
N GLY A 116 11.87 18.17 -2.87
CA GLY A 116 11.23 17.35 -3.90
C GLY A 116 11.49 17.91 -5.29
N MET A 117 11.57 17.03 -6.27
CA MET A 117 11.59 17.40 -7.69
C MET A 117 10.38 16.76 -8.35
N TYR A 118 9.54 17.55 -9.04
CA TYR A 118 8.31 17.02 -9.64
C TYR A 118 8.58 15.91 -10.67
N ASN A 119 9.67 15.98 -11.41
CA ASN A 119 10.06 14.95 -12.36
C ASN A 119 10.27 13.57 -11.76
N HIS A 120 10.50 13.50 -10.46
CA HIS A 120 10.69 12.24 -9.76
C HIS A 120 9.39 11.53 -9.41
N TYR A 121 8.25 12.23 -9.47
CA TYR A 121 6.93 11.63 -9.23
C TYR A 121 6.24 11.22 -10.53
N PHE A 122 6.65 11.80 -11.65
CA PHE A 122 5.99 11.60 -12.93
C PHE A 122 7.02 11.17 -13.97
N ASP A 123 6.95 9.92 -14.36
CA ASP A 123 7.69 9.41 -15.50
C ASP A 123 7.12 10.05 -16.78
N ALA A 124 7.99 10.41 -17.71
CA ALA A 124 7.61 10.84 -19.06
C ALA A 124 6.69 9.84 -19.78
N ALA A 125 6.67 8.59 -19.34
CA ALA A 125 5.73 7.59 -19.83
C ALA A 125 4.27 7.84 -19.41
N ILE A 126 4.04 8.54 -18.28
CA ILE A 126 2.69 8.83 -17.77
C ILE A 126 2.16 10.17 -18.31
N THR A 127 3.04 11.07 -18.72
CA THR A 127 2.63 12.43 -19.09
C THR A 127 3.18 12.83 -20.46
N THR A 128 2.41 13.63 -21.19
CA THR A 128 2.86 14.36 -22.38
C THR A 128 3.51 15.70 -22.03
N CYS A 129 3.45 16.10 -20.76
CA CYS A 129 4.04 17.34 -20.30
C CYS A 129 5.55 17.25 -20.30
N GLU A 130 6.23 18.26 -20.80
CA GLU A 130 7.65 18.50 -20.62
C GLU A 130 7.99 18.34 -19.14
N PRO A 131 9.03 17.59 -18.79
CA PRO A 131 9.44 17.41 -17.41
C PRO A 131 9.77 18.79 -16.81
N TYR A 132 9.00 19.24 -15.84
CA TYR A 132 9.31 20.45 -15.09
C TYR A 132 10.49 20.15 -14.18
N ASP A 133 11.67 20.67 -14.53
CA ASP A 133 12.88 20.67 -13.69
C ASP A 133 12.74 21.67 -12.52
N CYS A 134 11.61 21.62 -11.83
CA CYS A 134 11.36 22.48 -10.68
C CYS A 134 11.79 21.80 -9.39
N LEU A 135 12.80 22.37 -8.76
CA LEU A 135 13.20 22.02 -7.42
C LEU A 135 12.26 22.71 -6.41
N HIS A 136 11.53 21.92 -5.64
CA HIS A 136 10.68 22.40 -4.57
C HIS A 136 11.33 22.20 -3.21
N ILE A 137 11.58 23.28 -2.50
CA ILE A 137 12.11 23.27 -1.14
C ILE A 137 10.99 23.68 -0.17
N SER A 138 10.59 22.76 0.70
CA SER A 138 9.64 23.03 1.78
C SER A 138 10.36 23.14 3.10
N LEU A 139 10.35 24.33 3.70
CA LEU A 139 10.78 24.53 5.07
C LEU A 139 9.67 24.03 6.00
N CYS A 140 9.92 22.96 6.73
CA CYS A 140 8.95 22.42 7.67
C CYS A 140 8.99 23.22 8.99
N PRO A 141 7.91 23.18 9.78
CA PRO A 141 7.94 23.79 11.12
C PRO A 141 9.10 23.28 11.95
N PRO A 142 9.79 24.17 12.71
CA PRO A 142 10.90 23.76 13.55
C PRO A 142 10.45 22.74 14.61
N VAL A 143 11.23 21.70 14.77
CA VAL A 143 11.02 20.64 15.75
C VAL A 143 12.03 20.83 16.88
N ARG A 144 11.56 20.91 18.12
CA ARG A 144 12.47 20.97 19.28
C ARG A 144 13.25 19.65 19.35
N ALA A 145 14.57 19.76 19.44
CA ALA A 145 15.39 18.59 19.69
C ALA A 145 15.01 17.99 21.06
N GLY A 146 14.99 16.71 21.12
CA GLY A 146 14.56 15.95 22.29
C GLY A 146 14.38 14.51 21.88
N HIS A 147 13.98 13.67 22.80
CA HIS A 147 13.79 12.25 22.54
C HIS A 147 13.07 12.04 21.20
N GLN A 148 13.71 11.33 20.25
CA GLN A 148 13.16 10.94 18.93
C GLN A 148 13.11 12.06 17.88
N LEU A 149 14.09 12.92 17.87
CA LEU A 149 14.21 13.94 16.83
C LEU A 149 14.09 13.35 15.41
N GLY A 150 14.70 12.18 15.15
CA GLY A 150 14.65 11.49 13.85
C GLY A 150 13.23 11.19 13.38
N THR A 151 12.40 10.62 14.25
CA THR A 151 11.00 10.30 13.91
C THR A 151 10.18 11.56 13.63
N ARG A 152 10.39 12.64 14.39
CA ARG A 152 9.70 13.90 14.16
C ARG A 152 10.11 14.57 12.85
N VAL A 153 11.40 14.50 12.52
CA VAL A 153 11.92 15.00 11.23
C VAL A 153 11.33 14.21 10.07
N GLN A 154 11.31 12.88 10.15
CA GLN A 154 10.68 12.02 9.13
C GLN A 154 9.18 12.32 8.97
N ALA A 155 8.44 12.49 10.06
CA ALA A 155 7.03 12.86 10.01
C ALA A 155 6.80 14.21 9.32
N ALA A 156 7.69 15.18 9.58
CA ALA A 156 7.64 16.48 8.92
C ALA A 156 7.91 16.36 7.41
N TRP A 157 8.90 15.56 7.00
CA TRP A 157 9.20 15.30 5.60
C TRP A 157 8.04 14.58 4.89
N MET A 158 7.46 13.55 5.48
CA MET A 158 6.29 12.87 4.92
C MET A 158 5.12 13.83 4.73
N SER A 159 4.86 14.71 5.70
CA SER A 159 3.79 15.70 5.59
C SER A 159 4.07 16.73 4.48
N ALA A 160 5.32 17.18 4.34
CA ALA A 160 5.73 18.10 3.29
C ALA A 160 5.66 17.44 1.90
N GLN A 161 6.08 16.17 1.78
CA GLN A 161 5.95 15.39 0.55
C GLN A 161 4.49 15.27 0.10
N VAL A 162 3.59 14.93 1.02
CA VAL A 162 2.16 14.88 0.74
C VAL A 162 1.65 16.23 0.26
N ALA A 163 2.04 17.33 0.95
CA ALA A 163 1.59 18.67 0.59
C ALA A 163 2.11 19.12 -0.79
N GLN A 164 3.35 18.79 -1.13
CA GLN A 164 3.90 19.07 -2.47
C GLN A 164 3.18 18.26 -3.54
N LEU A 165 2.99 16.96 -3.32
CA LEU A 165 2.33 16.10 -4.29
C LEU A 165 0.87 16.52 -4.52
N GLN A 166 0.14 16.93 -3.47
CA GLN A 166 -1.24 17.42 -3.60
C GLN A 166 -1.37 18.67 -4.46
N LYS A 167 -0.32 19.50 -4.50
CA LYS A 167 -0.27 20.73 -5.31
C LYS A 167 0.27 20.50 -6.72
N HIS A 168 0.61 19.26 -7.06
CA HIS A 168 1.11 18.97 -8.40
C HIS A 168 -0.02 19.16 -9.44
N PRO A 169 0.23 19.84 -10.58
CA PRO A 169 -0.82 20.15 -11.57
C PRO A 169 -1.59 18.92 -12.05
N LEU A 170 -0.92 17.78 -12.24
CA LEU A 170 -1.58 16.53 -12.64
C LEU A 170 -2.52 15.96 -11.57
N LEU A 171 -2.32 16.28 -10.29
CA LEU A 171 -3.23 15.89 -9.21
C LEU A 171 -4.20 17.00 -8.85
N GLU A 172 -3.91 18.25 -9.17
CA GLU A 172 -4.81 19.37 -8.98
C GLU A 172 -5.92 19.36 -10.03
N HIS A 173 -5.56 19.03 -11.27
CA HIS A 173 -6.48 18.95 -12.41
C HIS A 173 -6.31 17.64 -13.18
N PRO A 174 -6.50 16.47 -12.55
CA PRO A 174 -6.34 15.20 -13.22
C PRO A 174 -7.46 14.97 -14.23
N ASN A 175 -7.09 14.66 -15.45
CA ASN A 175 -7.99 14.10 -16.45
C ASN A 175 -7.56 12.66 -16.74
N LEU A 176 -7.92 11.74 -15.85
CA LEU A 176 -7.51 10.34 -15.96
C LEU A 176 -7.99 9.67 -17.24
N PRO A 177 -9.25 9.87 -17.72
CA PRO A 177 -9.68 9.38 -19.03
C PRO A 177 -8.80 9.84 -20.19
N GLN A 178 -8.49 11.13 -20.26
CA GLN A 178 -7.61 11.69 -21.28
C GLN A 178 -6.21 11.07 -21.21
N MET A 179 -5.62 11.00 -20.00
CA MET A 179 -4.28 10.42 -19.80
C MET A 179 -4.22 8.96 -20.24
N LEU A 180 -5.28 8.19 -20.00
CA LEU A 180 -5.37 6.78 -20.45
C LEU A 180 -5.42 6.69 -21.98
N VAL A 181 -6.22 7.52 -22.64
CA VAL A 181 -6.27 7.58 -24.12
C VAL A 181 -4.90 7.95 -24.66
N GLU A 182 -4.26 8.99 -24.15
CA GLU A 182 -2.94 9.44 -24.59
C GLU A 182 -1.85 8.38 -24.37
N ALA A 183 -1.84 7.71 -23.20
CA ALA A 183 -0.88 6.66 -22.91
C ALA A 183 -1.06 5.44 -23.82
N ILE A 184 -2.30 5.02 -24.07
CA ILE A 184 -2.63 3.90 -24.98
C ILE A 184 -2.22 4.25 -26.42
N LEU A 185 -2.50 5.46 -26.89
CA LEU A 185 -2.12 5.89 -28.24
C LEU A 185 -0.62 6.12 -28.40
N ARG A 186 0.11 6.39 -27.33
CA ARG A 186 1.57 6.43 -27.34
C ARG A 186 2.20 5.06 -27.48
N HIS A 187 1.53 4.02 -26.94
CA HIS A 187 1.98 2.64 -26.94
C HIS A 187 0.96 1.68 -27.56
N PRO A 188 0.47 1.93 -28.80
CA PRO A 188 -0.70 1.24 -29.37
C PRO A 188 -0.45 -0.24 -29.64
N GLU A 189 0.80 -0.67 -29.76
CA GLU A 189 1.19 -2.06 -30.03
C GLU A 189 1.44 -2.87 -28.75
N ARG A 190 1.36 -2.24 -27.57
CA ARG A 190 1.40 -2.99 -26.32
C ARG A 190 0.21 -3.94 -26.23
N ARG A 191 0.38 -5.01 -25.47
CA ARG A 191 -0.56 -6.13 -25.52
C ARG A 191 -1.13 -6.45 -24.14
N LEU A 192 -2.41 -6.71 -24.15
CA LEU A 192 -3.08 -7.47 -23.12
C LEU A 192 -3.11 -8.93 -23.58
N LEU A 193 -2.43 -9.80 -22.86
CA LEU A 193 -2.32 -11.23 -23.11
C LEU A 193 -3.31 -11.96 -22.19
N ASP A 194 -4.17 -12.77 -22.75
CA ASP A 194 -5.13 -13.56 -21.99
C ASP A 194 -4.55 -14.94 -21.69
N GLY A 195 -4.28 -15.21 -20.42
CA GLY A 195 -3.73 -16.46 -19.98
C GLY A 195 -4.71 -17.65 -20.03
N VAL A 196 -5.98 -17.45 -20.42
CA VAL A 196 -6.96 -18.52 -20.57
C VAL A 196 -6.88 -19.14 -21.96
N ASP A 197 -6.87 -18.33 -23.01
CA ASP A 197 -6.92 -18.74 -24.42
C ASP A 197 -5.65 -18.39 -25.21
N ASP A 198 -4.62 -17.87 -24.54
CA ASP A 198 -3.34 -17.41 -25.12
C ASP A 198 -3.49 -16.34 -26.22
N SER A 199 -4.66 -15.68 -26.31
CA SER A 199 -4.89 -14.62 -27.27
C SER A 199 -4.29 -13.29 -26.79
N ALA A 200 -3.96 -12.44 -27.74
CA ALA A 200 -3.41 -11.11 -27.48
C ALA A 200 -4.33 -10.03 -28.07
N LEU A 201 -4.58 -8.97 -27.29
CA LEU A 201 -5.29 -7.79 -27.74
C LEU A 201 -4.35 -6.59 -27.68
N ALA A 202 -4.10 -5.94 -28.83
CA ALA A 202 -3.27 -4.74 -28.84
C ALA A 202 -3.98 -3.58 -28.11
N TYR A 203 -3.24 -2.68 -27.50
CA TYR A 203 -3.81 -1.56 -26.73
C TYR A 203 -4.71 -0.66 -27.58
N ARG A 204 -4.39 -0.46 -28.87
CA ARG A 204 -5.31 0.24 -29.80
C ARG A 204 -6.65 -0.47 -29.96
N ASP A 205 -6.65 -1.81 -30.00
CA ASP A 205 -7.86 -2.60 -30.14
C ASP A 205 -8.62 -2.66 -28.81
N LEU A 206 -7.90 -2.69 -27.68
CA LEU A 206 -8.45 -2.57 -26.35
C LEU A 206 -9.17 -1.21 -26.17
N LEU A 207 -8.56 -0.11 -26.60
CA LEU A 207 -9.20 1.22 -26.57
C LEU A 207 -10.43 1.26 -27.44
N SER A 208 -10.37 0.66 -28.62
CA SER A 208 -11.52 0.58 -29.53
C SER A 208 -12.68 -0.19 -28.91
N ALA A 209 -12.40 -1.32 -28.27
CA ALA A 209 -13.40 -2.11 -27.53
C ALA A 209 -13.99 -1.35 -26.34
N ALA A 210 -13.16 -0.61 -25.62
CA ALA A 210 -13.62 0.23 -24.50
C ALA A 210 -14.55 1.36 -24.98
N VAL A 211 -14.19 2.07 -26.08
CA VAL A 211 -15.05 3.09 -26.68
C VAL A 211 -16.37 2.51 -27.22
N MET A 212 -16.35 1.30 -27.78
CA MET A 212 -17.61 0.63 -28.15
C MET A 212 -18.46 0.31 -26.92
N THR A 213 -17.80 -0.10 -25.83
CA THR A 213 -18.47 -0.43 -24.56
C THR A 213 -19.09 0.80 -23.89
N THR A 214 -18.57 2.03 -24.08
CA THR A 214 -19.26 3.26 -23.59
C THR A 214 -20.65 3.36 -24.19
N GLY A 215 -20.80 3.18 -25.50
CA GLY A 215 -22.10 3.18 -26.17
C GLY A 215 -23.01 2.00 -25.75
N ILE A 216 -22.46 0.87 -25.33
CA ILE A 216 -23.23 -0.23 -24.71
C ILE A 216 -23.76 0.21 -23.35
N ILE A 217 -22.90 0.79 -22.51
CA ILE A 217 -23.29 1.28 -21.18
C ILE A 217 -24.43 2.32 -21.30
N GLU A 218 -24.31 3.30 -22.18
CA GLU A 218 -25.31 4.34 -22.41
C GLU A 218 -26.68 3.77 -22.84
N ARG A 219 -26.68 2.76 -23.70
CA ARG A 219 -27.94 2.12 -24.16
C ARG A 219 -28.65 1.36 -23.04
N HIS A 220 -27.90 0.74 -22.13
CA HIS A 220 -28.44 -0.14 -21.10
C HIS A 220 -28.64 0.54 -19.74
N SER A 221 -28.00 1.68 -19.51
CA SER A 221 -28.02 2.35 -18.22
C SER A 221 -27.95 3.88 -18.36
N ALA A 222 -28.90 4.56 -17.75
CA ALA A 222 -28.80 5.99 -17.50
C ALA A 222 -28.26 6.28 -16.08
N ALA A 223 -27.81 5.25 -15.35
CA ALA A 223 -27.34 5.39 -13.99
C ALA A 223 -25.90 5.89 -13.94
N GLU A 224 -25.60 6.74 -12.97
CA GLU A 224 -24.25 7.26 -12.72
C GLU A 224 -23.26 6.15 -12.26
N ARG A 225 -23.77 4.97 -11.87
CA ARG A 225 -22.99 3.87 -11.31
C ARG A 225 -23.39 2.55 -11.96
N ILE A 226 -22.38 1.71 -12.22
CA ILE A 226 -22.59 0.39 -12.78
C ILE A 226 -21.76 -0.65 -12.04
N GLY A 227 -22.37 -1.80 -11.72
CA GLY A 227 -21.67 -2.93 -11.13
C GLY A 227 -20.82 -3.67 -12.17
N ILE A 228 -19.63 -4.09 -11.82
CA ILE A 228 -18.77 -4.96 -12.63
C ILE A 228 -18.55 -6.27 -11.88
N ILE A 229 -19.04 -7.37 -12.43
CA ILE A 229 -18.91 -8.73 -11.86
C ILE A 229 -18.09 -9.56 -12.84
N LEU A 230 -16.77 -9.26 -12.91
CA LEU A 230 -15.85 -9.91 -13.83
C LEU A 230 -14.54 -10.27 -13.11
N PRO A 231 -13.94 -11.41 -13.44
CA PRO A 231 -12.61 -11.77 -12.97
C PRO A 231 -11.52 -10.99 -13.72
N PRO A 232 -10.24 -11.09 -13.29
CA PRO A 232 -9.12 -10.60 -14.10
C PRO A 232 -9.11 -11.23 -15.49
N GLY A 233 -9.16 -10.39 -16.53
CA GLY A 233 -9.28 -10.82 -17.91
C GLY A 233 -9.54 -9.65 -18.85
N LYS A 234 -9.56 -9.91 -20.15
CA LYS A 234 -9.80 -8.87 -21.19
C LYS A 234 -11.05 -8.04 -20.93
N LEU A 235 -12.18 -8.71 -20.65
CA LEU A 235 -13.46 -8.02 -20.46
C LEU A 235 -13.48 -7.18 -19.18
N GLY A 236 -12.80 -7.62 -18.11
CA GLY A 236 -12.66 -6.84 -16.89
C GLY A 236 -11.88 -5.54 -17.13
N VAL A 237 -10.82 -5.58 -17.94
CA VAL A 237 -10.04 -4.40 -18.32
C VAL A 237 -10.87 -3.46 -19.20
N ILE A 238 -11.56 -4.01 -20.23
CA ILE A 238 -12.42 -3.23 -21.13
C ILE A 238 -13.54 -2.54 -20.34
N ALA A 239 -14.24 -3.25 -19.46
CA ALA A 239 -15.35 -2.70 -18.67
C ALA A 239 -14.90 -1.54 -17.76
N ASN A 240 -13.79 -1.72 -17.03
CA ASN A 240 -13.27 -0.65 -16.17
C ASN A 240 -12.78 0.56 -16.98
N LEU A 241 -12.08 0.35 -18.09
CA LEU A 241 -11.66 1.42 -18.98
C LEU A 241 -12.86 2.16 -19.59
N ALA A 242 -13.88 1.42 -20.06
CA ALA A 242 -15.10 2.00 -20.61
C ALA A 242 -15.86 2.87 -19.60
N CYS A 243 -15.99 2.43 -18.34
CA CYS A 243 -16.60 3.24 -17.28
C CYS A 243 -15.85 4.56 -17.07
N LEU A 244 -14.50 4.53 -17.05
CA LEU A 244 -13.69 5.73 -16.92
C LEU A 244 -13.88 6.67 -18.11
N LEU A 245 -13.92 6.14 -19.35
CA LEU A 245 -14.11 6.92 -20.57
C LEU A 245 -15.51 7.53 -20.65
N ALA A 246 -16.54 6.82 -20.17
CA ALA A 246 -17.92 7.28 -20.13
C ALA A 246 -18.23 8.22 -18.94
N GLY A 247 -17.30 8.40 -17.99
CA GLY A 247 -17.57 9.15 -16.76
C GLY A 247 -18.55 8.47 -15.81
N VAL A 248 -18.73 7.15 -15.95
CA VAL A 248 -19.60 6.34 -15.10
C VAL A 248 -18.79 5.71 -13.97
N THR A 249 -19.28 5.80 -12.74
CA THR A 249 -18.61 5.22 -11.58
C THR A 249 -18.64 3.69 -11.62
N ALA A 250 -17.47 3.06 -11.77
CA ALA A 250 -17.32 1.62 -11.74
C ALA A 250 -17.40 1.08 -10.31
N VAL A 251 -18.26 0.08 -10.08
CA VAL A 251 -18.35 -0.63 -8.79
C VAL A 251 -17.95 -2.07 -9.01
N ASN A 252 -16.67 -2.38 -8.79
CA ASN A 252 -16.17 -3.74 -8.90
C ASN A 252 -16.67 -4.58 -7.71
N ILE A 253 -17.52 -5.58 -7.99
CA ILE A 253 -18.19 -6.40 -6.99
C ILE A 253 -17.33 -7.62 -6.63
N ASN A 254 -17.21 -7.86 -5.34
CA ASN A 254 -16.60 -9.09 -4.84
C ASN A 254 -17.52 -10.29 -5.10
N TYR A 255 -17.21 -11.08 -6.11
CA TYR A 255 -17.97 -12.28 -6.51
C TYR A 255 -17.74 -13.50 -5.58
N THR A 256 -16.97 -13.32 -4.48
CA THR A 256 -16.87 -14.32 -3.41
C THR A 256 -17.66 -13.91 -2.17
N ALA A 257 -18.40 -12.80 -2.24
CA ALA A 257 -19.24 -12.30 -1.14
C ALA A 257 -20.42 -13.23 -0.88
N THR A 258 -20.91 -13.22 0.39
CA THR A 258 -22.16 -13.90 0.72
C THR A 258 -23.35 -13.16 0.09
N PRO A 259 -24.52 -13.83 -0.05
CA PRO A 259 -25.72 -13.16 -0.54
C PRO A 259 -26.07 -11.88 0.20
N GLU A 260 -25.98 -11.89 1.52
CA GLU A 260 -26.27 -10.73 2.38
C GLU A 260 -25.28 -9.58 2.15
N GLN A 261 -24.00 -9.90 1.98
CA GLN A 261 -22.97 -8.91 1.66
C GLN A 261 -23.19 -8.33 0.26
N PHE A 262 -23.56 -9.17 -0.70
CA PHE A 262 -23.86 -8.72 -2.07
C PHE A 262 -25.05 -7.77 -2.08
N ASP A 263 -26.18 -8.14 -1.45
CA ASP A 263 -27.37 -7.31 -1.36
C ASP A 263 -27.07 -5.97 -0.66
N HIS A 264 -26.24 -6.01 0.38
CA HIS A 264 -25.80 -4.81 1.07
C HIS A 264 -24.98 -3.89 0.16
N MET A 265 -24.02 -4.43 -0.61
CA MET A 265 -23.20 -3.66 -1.57
C MET A 265 -24.09 -3.04 -2.66
N VAL A 266 -25.01 -3.80 -3.23
CA VAL A 266 -25.95 -3.34 -4.26
C VAL A 266 -26.79 -2.18 -3.75
N LYS A 267 -27.38 -2.34 -2.56
CA LYS A 267 -28.21 -1.30 -1.92
C LYS A 267 -27.40 -0.04 -1.59
N THR A 268 -26.22 -0.21 -0.98
CA THR A 268 -25.36 0.91 -0.54
C THR A 268 -24.84 1.71 -1.73
N ALA A 269 -24.45 1.05 -2.83
CA ALA A 269 -23.98 1.72 -4.04
C ALA A 269 -25.11 2.13 -4.98
N GLY A 270 -26.37 1.76 -4.73
CA GLY A 270 -27.52 2.10 -5.57
C GLY A 270 -27.45 1.46 -6.96
N LEU A 271 -26.96 0.22 -7.06
CA LEU A 271 -26.74 -0.45 -8.33
C LEU A 271 -28.03 -1.03 -8.90
N THR A 272 -28.25 -0.82 -10.19
CA THR A 272 -29.40 -1.35 -10.95
C THR A 272 -28.99 -2.16 -12.18
N ARG A 273 -27.75 -2.00 -12.66
CA ARG A 273 -27.17 -2.68 -13.82
C ARG A 273 -25.80 -3.22 -13.53
N PHE A 274 -25.44 -4.34 -14.18
CA PHE A 274 -24.20 -5.05 -13.93
C PHE A 274 -23.59 -5.56 -15.24
N ILE A 275 -22.30 -5.34 -15.44
CA ILE A 275 -21.53 -5.89 -16.55
C ILE A 275 -20.93 -7.21 -16.10
N THR A 276 -21.10 -8.23 -16.93
CA THR A 276 -20.53 -9.57 -16.73
C THR A 276 -20.25 -10.26 -18.08
N ASP A 277 -19.93 -11.54 -18.06
CA ASP A 277 -19.85 -12.39 -19.25
C ASP A 277 -20.51 -13.75 -19.04
N THR A 278 -20.90 -14.41 -20.14
CA THR A 278 -21.61 -15.69 -20.14
C THR A 278 -20.76 -16.84 -19.59
N ARG A 279 -19.44 -16.82 -19.81
CA ARG A 279 -18.54 -17.86 -19.28
C ARG A 279 -18.43 -17.76 -17.77
N PHE A 280 -18.28 -16.55 -17.24
CA PHE A 280 -18.12 -16.33 -15.82
C PHE A 280 -19.39 -16.66 -15.04
N THR A 281 -20.58 -16.30 -15.56
CA THR A 281 -21.84 -16.67 -14.94
C THR A 281 -22.02 -18.19 -14.88
N ASN A 282 -21.60 -18.92 -15.92
CA ASN A 282 -21.61 -20.37 -15.93
C ASN A 282 -20.60 -21.02 -14.97
N MET A 283 -19.44 -20.37 -14.75
CA MET A 283 -18.41 -20.85 -13.82
C MET A 283 -18.80 -20.61 -12.35
N GLN A 284 -19.40 -19.47 -12.04
CA GLN A 284 -19.72 -19.03 -10.67
C GLN A 284 -21.20 -19.26 -10.34
N ARG A 285 -21.70 -20.49 -10.54
CA ARG A 285 -23.11 -20.85 -10.31
C ARG A 285 -23.60 -20.65 -8.86
N GLN A 286 -22.70 -20.66 -7.90
CA GLN A 286 -23.04 -20.48 -6.47
C GLN A 286 -23.15 -19.01 -6.07
N PHE A 287 -22.72 -18.08 -6.92
CA PHE A 287 -22.84 -16.65 -6.64
C PHE A 287 -24.31 -16.21 -6.79
N SER A 288 -24.74 -15.28 -5.94
CA SER A 288 -26.10 -14.70 -6.00
C SER A 288 -26.24 -13.70 -7.11
N TRP A 289 -26.37 -14.17 -8.34
CA TRP A 289 -26.48 -13.32 -9.52
C TRP A 289 -27.70 -12.41 -9.48
N PRO A 290 -27.60 -11.15 -9.96
CA PRO A 290 -28.73 -10.29 -10.26
C PRO A 290 -29.69 -10.96 -11.29
N ARG A 291 -30.87 -10.41 -11.43
CA ARG A 291 -31.82 -10.90 -12.48
C ARG A 291 -31.18 -10.72 -13.86
N SER A 292 -31.41 -11.66 -14.77
CA SER A 292 -30.83 -11.63 -16.13
C SER A 292 -31.08 -10.32 -16.88
N ARG A 293 -32.25 -9.70 -16.68
CA ARG A 293 -32.59 -8.40 -17.28
C ARG A 293 -31.72 -7.22 -16.77
N ASP A 294 -31.06 -7.40 -15.62
CA ASP A 294 -30.22 -6.39 -14.99
C ASP A 294 -28.72 -6.60 -15.33
N LEU A 295 -28.42 -7.73 -16.03
CA LEU A 295 -27.09 -8.09 -16.51
C LEU A 295 -26.86 -7.61 -17.94
N ILE A 296 -25.64 -7.13 -18.19
CA ILE A 296 -25.11 -6.80 -19.52
C ILE A 296 -24.01 -7.82 -19.80
N TYR A 297 -24.25 -8.72 -20.72
CA TYR A 297 -23.29 -9.73 -21.14
C TYR A 297 -22.33 -9.14 -22.17
N LEU A 298 -21.19 -8.67 -21.71
CA LEU A 298 -20.25 -7.91 -22.54
C LEU A 298 -19.64 -8.72 -23.68
N ASP A 299 -19.46 -10.01 -23.51
CA ASP A 299 -19.02 -10.94 -24.56
C ASP A 299 -20.03 -11.05 -25.70
N GLU A 300 -21.34 -11.10 -25.40
CA GLU A 300 -22.42 -11.14 -26.40
C GLU A 300 -22.54 -9.78 -27.11
N GLU A 301 -22.60 -8.69 -26.36
CA GLU A 301 -22.72 -7.34 -26.91
C GLU A 301 -21.57 -6.96 -27.85
N LEU A 302 -20.34 -7.28 -27.48
CA LEU A 302 -19.17 -7.06 -28.34
C LEU A 302 -19.14 -8.02 -29.53
N GLY A 303 -19.61 -9.26 -29.36
CA GLY A 303 -19.76 -10.24 -30.43
C GLY A 303 -20.80 -9.82 -31.45
N GLU A 304 -21.97 -9.34 -31.05
CA GLU A 304 -23.03 -8.85 -31.92
C GLU A 304 -22.59 -7.64 -32.77
N GLN A 305 -21.75 -6.77 -32.23
CA GLN A 305 -21.24 -5.59 -32.97
C GLN A 305 -20.22 -5.98 -34.05
N GLY A 306 -19.70 -7.20 -34.01
CA GLY A 306 -18.87 -7.79 -35.08
C GLY A 306 -17.42 -7.28 -35.09
N SER A 307 -16.49 -8.15 -35.42
CA SER A 307 -15.06 -7.84 -35.48
C SER A 307 -14.69 -6.73 -36.48
N TRP A 308 -15.56 -6.45 -37.47
CA TRP A 308 -15.33 -5.39 -38.45
C TRP A 308 -15.46 -3.97 -37.86
N LYS A 309 -16.39 -3.76 -36.93
CA LYS A 309 -16.51 -2.46 -36.24
C LYS A 309 -15.28 -2.19 -35.37
N LEU A 310 -14.79 -3.20 -34.63
CA LEU A 310 -13.57 -3.11 -33.87
C LEU A 310 -12.35 -2.76 -34.74
N LYS A 311 -12.21 -3.42 -35.90
CA LYS A 311 -11.17 -3.10 -36.88
C LYS A 311 -11.32 -1.72 -37.48
N ALA A 312 -12.54 -1.29 -37.79
CA ALA A 312 -12.83 0.05 -38.29
C ALA A 312 -12.44 1.13 -37.26
N TRP A 313 -12.80 0.95 -35.98
CA TRP A 313 -12.40 1.85 -34.91
C TRP A 313 -10.89 1.89 -34.71
N SER A 314 -10.22 0.73 -34.69
CA SER A 314 -8.78 0.61 -34.62
C SER A 314 -8.07 1.30 -35.80
N ALA A 315 -8.61 1.18 -37.02
CA ALA A 315 -8.08 1.88 -38.19
C ALA A 315 -8.23 3.40 -38.08
N LEU A 316 -9.39 3.89 -37.62
CA LEU A 316 -9.63 5.31 -37.38
C LEU A 316 -8.66 5.89 -36.33
N GLY A 317 -8.37 5.14 -35.27
CA GLY A 317 -7.43 5.55 -34.23
C GLY A 317 -6.00 5.79 -34.71
N LYS A 318 -5.57 5.17 -35.84
CA LYS A 318 -4.25 5.40 -36.44
C LYS A 318 -4.05 6.79 -37.05
N TRP A 319 -5.12 7.46 -37.43
CA TRP A 319 -5.10 8.68 -38.21
C TRP A 319 -5.59 9.92 -37.46
N ARG A 320 -5.96 9.76 -36.18
CA ARG A 320 -6.48 10.86 -35.36
C ARG A 320 -5.53 11.23 -34.26
N THR A 321 -5.49 12.53 -33.95
CA THR A 321 -4.83 12.99 -32.71
C THR A 321 -5.64 12.51 -31.50
N PRO A 322 -5.03 12.36 -30.32
CA PRO A 322 -5.75 12.03 -29.09
C PRO A 322 -6.96 12.93 -28.86
N GLN A 323 -6.85 14.23 -29.11
CA GLN A 323 -7.93 15.20 -28.94
C GLN A 323 -9.11 14.93 -29.89
N GLN A 324 -8.84 14.62 -31.15
CA GLN A 324 -9.89 14.30 -32.11
C GLN A 324 -10.61 12.98 -31.75
N LEU A 325 -9.87 11.98 -31.28
CA LEU A 325 -10.46 10.73 -30.82
C LEU A 325 -11.35 10.95 -29.58
N MET A 326 -10.88 11.72 -28.62
CA MET A 326 -11.65 12.05 -27.41
C MET A 326 -12.95 12.79 -27.72
N GLN A 327 -12.91 13.78 -28.62
CA GLN A 327 -14.10 14.49 -29.06
C GLN A 327 -15.08 13.59 -29.81
N HIS A 328 -14.56 12.71 -30.68
CA HIS A 328 -15.40 11.80 -31.47
C HIS A 328 -16.04 10.70 -30.64
N ALA A 329 -15.34 10.20 -29.62
CA ALA A 329 -15.80 9.17 -28.70
C ALA A 329 -16.52 9.74 -27.46
N ASP A 330 -16.75 11.05 -27.42
CA ASP A 330 -17.36 11.76 -26.29
C ASP A 330 -16.77 11.36 -24.93
N VAL A 331 -15.42 11.33 -24.88
CA VAL A 331 -14.70 10.92 -23.67
C VAL A 331 -14.93 11.94 -22.56
N ALA A 332 -15.36 11.44 -21.41
CA ALA A 332 -15.66 12.27 -20.24
C ALA A 332 -14.45 13.08 -19.74
N SER A 333 -14.73 14.25 -19.22
CA SER A 333 -13.73 15.13 -18.58
C SER A 333 -14.15 15.43 -17.14
N PRO A 334 -14.05 14.42 -16.23
CA PRO A 334 -14.47 14.57 -14.84
C PRO A 334 -13.55 15.50 -14.07
N GLY A 335 -14.09 16.08 -13.00
CA GLY A 335 -13.31 16.82 -12.02
C GLY A 335 -12.39 15.93 -11.20
N PRO A 336 -11.38 16.53 -10.53
CA PRO A 336 -10.40 15.78 -9.73
C PRO A 336 -11.02 14.94 -8.61
N ASP A 337 -12.05 15.44 -7.99
CA ASP A 337 -12.72 14.84 -6.84
C ASP A 337 -14.01 14.09 -7.20
N ASP A 338 -14.34 13.98 -8.50
CA ASP A 338 -15.42 13.14 -8.98
C ASP A 338 -15.09 11.67 -8.74
N VAL A 339 -16.11 10.88 -8.41
CA VAL A 339 -15.95 9.46 -8.03
C VAL A 339 -15.80 8.62 -9.29
N ALA A 340 -14.62 8.06 -9.49
CA ALA A 340 -14.28 7.16 -10.61
C ALA A 340 -14.67 5.71 -10.33
N SER A 341 -14.56 5.28 -9.07
CA SER A 341 -14.80 3.89 -8.67
C SER A 341 -15.27 3.83 -7.20
N ILE A 342 -16.00 2.76 -6.86
CA ILE A 342 -16.33 2.45 -5.46
C ILE A 342 -15.78 1.07 -5.15
N HIS A 343 -14.97 1.00 -4.09
CA HIS A 343 -14.50 -0.26 -3.51
C HIS A 343 -15.21 -0.54 -2.19
N PHE A 344 -15.37 -1.81 -1.85
CA PHE A 344 -15.92 -2.20 -0.56
C PHE A 344 -14.84 -2.75 0.36
N THR A 345 -14.94 -2.41 1.64
CA THR A 345 -14.01 -2.94 2.65
C THR A 345 -14.16 -4.45 2.80
N GLY A 346 -13.13 -5.13 3.27
CA GLY A 346 -13.12 -6.59 3.38
C GLY A 346 -14.00 -7.21 4.47
N GLY A 347 -14.84 -6.43 5.14
CA GLY A 347 -15.89 -6.86 6.04
C GLY A 347 -15.44 -7.80 7.16
N THR A 348 -14.40 -7.42 7.94
CA THR A 348 -13.95 -8.24 9.09
C THR A 348 -14.67 -7.89 10.39
N GLU A 349 -15.35 -6.75 10.45
CA GLU A 349 -15.97 -6.23 11.68
C GLU A 349 -17.49 -6.13 11.56
N ASP A 350 -18.01 -5.72 10.40
CA ASP A 350 -19.43 -5.51 10.11
C ASP A 350 -19.73 -5.63 8.61
N LYS A 351 -20.84 -5.06 8.17
CA LYS A 351 -21.21 -4.97 6.76
C LYS A 351 -20.14 -4.19 5.97
N PRO A 352 -19.80 -4.61 4.73
CA PRO A 352 -18.82 -3.92 3.91
C PRO A 352 -19.15 -2.44 3.72
N LEU A 353 -18.21 -1.54 4.01
CA LEU A 353 -18.37 -0.11 3.80
C LEU A 353 -17.94 0.27 2.37
N GLY A 354 -18.74 1.09 1.71
CA GLY A 354 -18.42 1.63 0.39
C GLY A 354 -17.39 2.76 0.51
N VAL A 355 -16.28 2.63 -0.19
CA VAL A 355 -15.20 3.61 -0.26
C VAL A 355 -15.25 4.29 -1.62
N PRO A 356 -15.69 5.54 -1.72
CA PRO A 356 -15.64 6.30 -2.96
C PRO A 356 -14.18 6.66 -3.29
N VAL A 357 -13.77 6.35 -4.50
CA VAL A 357 -12.42 6.55 -5.01
C VAL A 357 -12.48 7.55 -6.16
N THR A 358 -11.80 8.67 -6.01
CA THR A 358 -11.80 9.75 -6.99
C THR A 358 -10.76 9.55 -8.10
N HIS A 359 -10.89 10.29 -9.19
CA HIS A 359 -9.89 10.30 -10.27
C HIS A 359 -8.51 10.70 -9.76
N ARG A 360 -8.44 11.70 -8.87
CA ARG A 360 -7.21 12.12 -8.17
C ARG A 360 -6.58 10.98 -7.38
N MET A 361 -7.38 10.22 -6.63
CA MET A 361 -6.90 9.11 -5.82
C MET A 361 -6.29 8.00 -6.68
N LEU A 362 -6.94 7.64 -7.78
CA LEU A 362 -6.44 6.61 -8.71
C LEU A 362 -5.11 7.03 -9.32
N LEU A 363 -5.02 8.28 -9.81
CA LEU A 363 -3.79 8.78 -10.40
C LEU A 363 -2.64 8.86 -9.36
N ALA A 364 -2.92 9.37 -8.16
CA ALA A 364 -1.95 9.41 -7.07
C ALA A 364 -1.44 8.01 -6.70
N ALA A 365 -2.33 7.00 -6.70
CA ALA A 365 -1.98 5.62 -6.45
C ALA A 365 -1.03 5.05 -7.51
N VAL A 366 -1.31 5.28 -8.80
CA VAL A 366 -0.43 4.84 -9.90
C VAL A 366 0.94 5.51 -9.79
N ILE A 367 0.98 6.82 -9.54
CA ILE A 367 2.22 7.58 -9.37
C ILE A 367 3.04 7.03 -8.21
N SER A 368 2.42 6.81 -7.06
CA SER A 368 3.08 6.25 -5.87
C SER A 368 3.75 4.92 -6.16
N MET A 369 3.07 4.04 -6.89
CA MET A 369 3.62 2.75 -7.33
C MET A 369 4.75 2.95 -8.32
N ARG A 370 4.54 3.78 -9.33
CA ARG A 370 5.53 4.03 -10.38
C ARG A 370 6.85 4.58 -9.83
N CYS A 371 6.77 5.47 -8.83
CA CYS A 371 7.95 6.01 -8.15
C CYS A 371 8.78 4.96 -7.41
N ARG A 372 8.19 3.82 -7.05
CA ARG A 372 8.86 2.74 -6.32
C ARG A 372 9.37 1.63 -7.22
N LEU A 373 8.68 1.39 -8.34
CA LEU A 373 8.99 0.31 -9.26
C LEU A 373 9.95 0.83 -10.34
N GLN A 374 11.12 0.22 -10.44
CA GLN A 374 12.10 0.52 -11.51
C GLN A 374 11.79 -0.35 -12.73
N LEU A 375 10.58 -0.19 -13.27
CA LEU A 375 10.13 -0.90 -14.46
C LEU A 375 10.37 -0.04 -15.72
N GLY A 376 10.94 -0.65 -16.75
CA GLY A 376 11.18 -0.01 -18.04
C GLY A 376 9.95 -0.04 -18.95
N ALA A 377 9.44 1.14 -19.29
CA ALA A 377 8.36 1.22 -20.29
C ALA A 377 8.83 0.56 -21.60
N GLY A 378 8.02 -0.31 -22.15
CA GLY A 378 8.33 -0.95 -23.41
C GLY A 378 9.02 -2.31 -23.34
N HIS A 379 9.49 -2.74 -22.17
CA HIS A 379 10.21 -4.00 -22.01
C HIS A 379 9.58 -4.93 -20.97
N ASP A 380 9.02 -4.37 -19.90
CA ASP A 380 8.55 -5.16 -18.80
C ASP A 380 7.08 -5.60 -18.97
N VAL A 381 6.77 -6.79 -18.45
CA VAL A 381 5.45 -7.42 -18.50
C VAL A 381 4.92 -7.55 -17.09
N LEU A 382 3.65 -7.19 -16.88
CA LEU A 382 2.98 -7.26 -15.59
C LEU A 382 1.93 -8.38 -15.58
N LEU A 383 1.91 -9.15 -14.48
CA LEU A 383 0.89 -10.20 -14.28
C LEU A 383 -0.27 -9.66 -13.44
N SER A 384 -1.47 -9.66 -14.03
CA SER A 384 -2.73 -9.24 -13.42
C SER A 384 -3.59 -10.45 -13.06
N VAL A 385 -3.56 -10.87 -11.80
CA VAL A 385 -4.35 -11.99 -11.26
C VAL A 385 -5.17 -11.58 -10.03
N VAL A 386 -4.93 -10.39 -9.50
CA VAL A 386 -5.69 -9.83 -8.39
C VAL A 386 -6.98 -9.22 -8.94
N PRO A 387 -8.16 -9.59 -8.41
CA PRO A 387 -9.42 -9.04 -8.88
C PRO A 387 -9.54 -7.52 -8.70
N ALA A 388 -10.23 -6.85 -9.64
CA ALA A 388 -10.39 -5.40 -9.61
C ALA A 388 -11.25 -4.87 -8.45
N TYR A 389 -12.03 -5.72 -7.77
CA TYR A 389 -12.71 -5.32 -6.53
C TYR A 389 -11.71 -5.08 -5.36
N MET A 390 -10.48 -5.56 -5.47
CA MET A 390 -9.38 -5.16 -4.60
C MET A 390 -8.65 -3.97 -5.22
N PRO A 391 -8.30 -2.93 -4.47
CA PRO A 391 -7.59 -1.76 -5.01
C PRO A 391 -6.32 -2.11 -5.79
N ALA A 392 -5.56 -3.12 -5.32
CA ALA A 392 -4.36 -3.59 -6.01
C ALA A 392 -4.66 -4.16 -7.41
N GLY A 393 -5.81 -4.81 -7.59
CA GLY A 393 -6.24 -5.33 -8.90
C GLY A 393 -6.55 -4.21 -9.88
N LEU A 394 -7.29 -3.18 -9.46
CA LEU A 394 -7.58 -2.03 -10.32
C LEU A 394 -6.31 -1.21 -10.62
N VAL A 395 -5.55 -0.86 -9.59
CA VAL A 395 -4.38 0.04 -9.77
C VAL A 395 -3.21 -0.68 -10.41
N CYS A 396 -2.75 -1.82 -9.86
CA CYS A 396 -1.57 -2.52 -10.38
C CYS A 396 -1.89 -3.44 -11.56
N GLY A 397 -3.11 -3.98 -11.62
CA GLY A 397 -3.52 -4.92 -12.65
C GLY A 397 -4.11 -4.27 -13.90
N ILE A 398 -4.59 -3.03 -13.83
CA ILE A 398 -5.24 -2.33 -14.96
C ILE A 398 -4.58 -0.98 -15.23
N LEU A 399 -4.62 -0.04 -14.27
CA LEU A 399 -4.21 1.34 -14.52
C LEU A 399 -2.69 1.50 -14.69
N LEU A 400 -1.90 0.84 -13.87
CA LEU A 400 -0.44 0.90 -13.94
C LEU A 400 0.10 0.40 -15.29
N PRO A 401 -0.30 -0.77 -15.82
CA PRO A 401 0.17 -1.19 -17.14
C PRO A 401 -0.33 -0.28 -18.27
N LEU A 402 -1.57 0.19 -18.25
CA LEU A 402 -2.10 1.07 -19.29
C LEU A 402 -1.39 2.43 -19.33
N LEU A 403 -1.27 3.09 -18.17
CA LEU A 403 -0.60 4.40 -18.07
C LEU A 403 0.92 4.31 -18.25
N GLY A 404 1.53 3.20 -17.82
CA GLY A 404 2.97 2.99 -17.92
C GLY A 404 3.45 2.39 -19.25
N GLY A 405 2.54 2.02 -20.16
CA GLY A 405 2.89 1.41 -21.45
C GLY A 405 3.56 0.04 -21.33
N PHE A 406 3.12 -0.80 -20.39
CA PHE A 406 3.60 -2.16 -20.18
C PHE A 406 2.73 -3.19 -20.89
N ASP A 407 3.29 -4.30 -21.31
CA ASP A 407 2.48 -5.47 -21.65
C ASP A 407 1.88 -6.04 -20.35
N MET A 408 0.63 -6.51 -20.40
CA MET A 408 0.00 -7.19 -19.27
C MET A 408 -0.46 -8.59 -19.62
N VAL A 409 -0.28 -9.53 -18.70
CA VAL A 409 -0.83 -10.89 -18.76
C VAL A 409 -1.94 -10.99 -17.73
N THR A 410 -3.13 -11.41 -18.14
CA THR A 410 -4.27 -11.58 -17.23
C THR A 410 -4.60 -13.05 -17.04
N TYR A 411 -4.98 -13.43 -15.81
CA TYR A 411 -5.51 -14.77 -15.53
C TYR A 411 -6.53 -14.73 -14.38
N PRO A 412 -7.70 -15.39 -14.52
CA PRO A 412 -8.81 -15.23 -13.57
C PRO A 412 -8.61 -15.91 -12.22
N MET A 413 -7.65 -16.85 -12.10
CA MET A 413 -7.48 -17.69 -10.91
C MET A 413 -6.12 -17.48 -10.26
N ALA A 414 -6.08 -16.70 -9.19
CA ALA A 414 -4.87 -16.36 -8.44
C ALA A 414 -4.13 -17.60 -7.85
N ALA A 415 -4.86 -18.70 -7.59
CA ALA A 415 -4.32 -19.95 -7.03
C ALA A 415 -3.89 -21.00 -8.07
N ALA A 416 -3.97 -20.71 -9.38
CA ALA A 416 -3.61 -21.65 -10.45
C ALA A 416 -2.09 -21.76 -10.67
N GLY A 417 -1.34 -22.17 -9.65
CA GLY A 417 0.12 -22.13 -9.58
C GLY A 417 0.84 -22.62 -10.84
N LYS A 418 0.46 -23.79 -11.37
CA LYS A 418 1.10 -24.33 -12.59
C LYS A 418 0.94 -23.42 -13.82
N ARG A 419 -0.29 -22.91 -14.04
CA ARG A 419 -0.55 -22.04 -15.20
C ARG A 419 0.16 -20.69 -15.01
N LEU A 420 0.11 -20.13 -13.81
CA LEU A 420 0.78 -18.86 -13.51
C LEU A 420 2.30 -18.97 -13.70
N CYS A 421 2.93 -20.06 -13.25
CA CYS A 421 4.36 -20.30 -13.50
C CYS A 421 4.67 -20.37 -15.00
N ALA A 422 3.83 -21.06 -15.76
CA ALA A 422 3.99 -21.13 -17.21
C ALA A 422 3.86 -19.75 -17.88
N LEU A 423 2.87 -18.94 -17.48
CA LEU A 423 2.69 -17.59 -18.00
C LEU A 423 3.86 -16.66 -17.64
N VAL A 424 4.37 -16.73 -16.40
CA VAL A 424 5.55 -15.96 -15.97
C VAL A 424 6.76 -16.29 -16.83
N GLN A 425 7.01 -17.58 -17.07
CA GLN A 425 8.13 -18.04 -17.89
C GLN A 425 7.94 -17.68 -19.36
N GLN A 426 6.74 -17.93 -19.93
CA GLN A 426 6.43 -17.71 -21.33
C GLN A 426 6.56 -16.24 -21.73
N HIS A 427 6.13 -15.33 -20.85
CA HIS A 427 6.06 -13.91 -21.14
C HIS A 427 7.15 -13.08 -20.42
N ALA A 428 8.10 -13.74 -19.74
CA ALA A 428 9.16 -13.08 -18.97
C ALA A 428 8.62 -11.99 -18.04
N VAL A 429 7.59 -12.32 -17.24
CA VAL A 429 6.93 -11.35 -16.36
C VAL A 429 7.92 -10.76 -15.35
N ALA A 430 7.98 -9.43 -15.28
CA ALA A 430 8.85 -8.70 -14.36
C ALA A 430 8.19 -8.35 -13.03
N PHE A 431 6.87 -8.10 -13.05
CA PHE A 431 6.09 -7.73 -11.86
C PHE A 431 4.87 -8.64 -11.69
N ALA A 432 4.72 -9.18 -10.50
CA ALA A 432 3.52 -9.91 -10.09
C ALA A 432 3.08 -9.47 -8.69
N ALA A 433 1.77 -9.31 -8.51
CA ALA A 433 1.14 -9.19 -7.20
C ALA A 433 0.18 -10.38 -7.03
N ASN A 434 0.25 -11.06 -5.88
CA ASN A 434 -0.67 -12.16 -5.58
C ASN A 434 -0.90 -12.28 -4.07
N THR A 435 -1.96 -12.97 -3.69
CA THR A 435 -2.20 -13.28 -2.27
C THR A 435 -1.21 -14.32 -1.75
N PRO A 436 -0.94 -14.41 -0.43
CA PRO A 436 -0.06 -15.45 0.13
C PRO A 436 -0.46 -16.87 -0.28
N ALA A 437 -1.77 -17.16 -0.38
CA ALA A 437 -2.25 -18.45 -0.86
C ALA A 437 -1.90 -18.69 -2.33
N GLY A 438 -2.06 -17.69 -3.19
CA GLY A 438 -1.66 -17.76 -4.60
C GLY A 438 -0.15 -17.90 -4.77
N ILE A 439 0.64 -17.16 -3.99
CA ILE A 439 2.11 -17.28 -3.95
C ILE A 439 2.51 -18.69 -3.56
N ARG A 440 1.93 -19.25 -2.49
CA ARG A 440 2.18 -20.64 -2.05
C ARG A 440 1.89 -21.66 -3.15
N ALA A 441 0.78 -21.47 -3.88
CA ALA A 441 0.42 -22.33 -5.02
C ALA A 441 1.44 -22.22 -6.16
N MET A 442 1.93 -21.03 -6.48
CA MET A 442 2.97 -20.81 -7.49
C MET A 442 4.31 -21.45 -7.05
N LEU A 443 4.77 -21.21 -5.83
CA LEU A 443 6.01 -21.80 -5.30
C LEU A 443 5.94 -23.34 -5.31
N LYS A 444 4.82 -23.92 -4.86
CA LYS A 444 4.62 -25.38 -4.91
C LYS A 444 4.69 -25.93 -6.35
N ALA A 445 4.27 -25.16 -7.33
CA ALA A 445 4.30 -25.55 -8.75
C ALA A 445 5.66 -25.31 -9.42
N ALA A 446 6.46 -24.39 -8.89
CA ALA A 446 7.71 -23.89 -9.51
C ALA A 446 8.87 -24.90 -9.46
N LYS A 447 8.76 -26.01 -8.73
CA LYS A 447 9.78 -27.06 -8.55
C LYS A 447 11.17 -26.52 -8.15
N ASP A 448 11.91 -25.94 -9.11
CA ASP A 448 13.27 -25.40 -8.95
C ASP A 448 13.34 -23.87 -9.03
N GLY A 449 12.21 -23.18 -9.13
CA GLY A 449 12.12 -21.72 -9.20
C GLY A 449 12.45 -21.10 -10.55
N ARG A 450 12.99 -21.83 -11.53
CA ARG A 450 13.42 -21.28 -12.82
C ARG A 450 12.30 -20.58 -13.58
N CYS A 451 11.07 -21.08 -13.48
CA CYS A 451 9.92 -20.45 -14.13
C CYS A 451 9.55 -19.08 -13.56
N LEU A 452 10.08 -18.71 -12.39
CA LEU A 452 9.84 -17.43 -11.73
C LEU A 452 11.07 -16.49 -11.77
N SER A 453 12.15 -16.87 -12.45
CA SER A 453 13.42 -16.13 -12.45
C SER A 453 13.36 -14.75 -13.13
N SER A 454 12.35 -14.48 -13.94
CA SER A 454 12.14 -13.16 -14.57
C SER A 454 11.52 -12.13 -13.61
N LEU A 455 10.94 -12.57 -12.49
CA LEU A 455 10.29 -11.68 -11.54
C LEU A 455 11.31 -10.79 -10.83
N GLN A 456 11.26 -9.50 -11.10
CA GLN A 456 11.98 -8.46 -10.35
C GLN A 456 11.22 -8.09 -9.08
N TYR A 457 9.88 -8.10 -9.15
CA TYR A 457 8.99 -7.75 -8.05
C TYR A 457 7.91 -8.82 -7.90
N PHE A 458 7.92 -9.49 -6.76
CA PHE A 458 6.86 -10.44 -6.41
C PHE A 458 6.20 -10.00 -5.09
N LEU A 459 5.12 -9.21 -5.20
CA LEU A 459 4.41 -8.61 -4.07
C LEU A 459 3.37 -9.55 -3.48
N SER A 460 3.39 -9.68 -2.17
CA SER A 460 2.30 -10.28 -1.39
C SER A 460 1.28 -9.23 -1.03
N VAL A 461 0.00 -9.47 -1.38
CA VAL A 461 -1.10 -8.52 -1.20
C VAL A 461 -2.29 -9.15 -0.47
N GLY A 462 -3.11 -8.31 0.17
CA GLY A 462 -4.42 -8.68 0.74
C GLY A 462 -4.39 -9.31 2.13
N SER A 463 -3.26 -9.88 2.57
CA SER A 463 -3.07 -10.38 3.93
C SER A 463 -1.59 -10.43 4.28
N LYS A 464 -1.29 -10.58 5.57
CA LYS A 464 0.08 -10.65 6.08
C LYS A 464 0.84 -11.83 5.45
N LEU A 465 2.05 -11.58 4.98
CA LEU A 465 2.97 -12.62 4.53
C LEU A 465 3.57 -13.33 5.74
N SER A 466 3.48 -14.66 5.80
CA SER A 466 4.15 -15.39 6.87
C SER A 466 5.65 -15.42 6.67
N VAL A 467 6.39 -15.38 7.77
CA VAL A 467 7.86 -15.41 7.75
C VAL A 467 8.36 -16.71 7.12
N GLU A 468 7.70 -17.82 7.44
CA GLU A 468 8.02 -19.15 6.92
C GLU A 468 7.89 -19.22 5.39
N LEU A 469 6.83 -18.61 4.82
CA LEU A 469 6.63 -18.56 3.37
C LEU A 469 7.70 -17.70 2.69
N ALA A 470 8.06 -16.56 3.30
CA ALA A 470 9.10 -15.69 2.78
C ALA A 470 10.48 -16.36 2.83
N GLU A 471 10.80 -17.06 3.93
CA GLU A 471 12.04 -17.81 4.09
C GLU A 471 12.11 -19.01 3.14
N ALA A 472 11.05 -19.78 3.02
CA ALA A 472 10.97 -20.88 2.08
C ALA A 472 11.18 -20.43 0.63
N ALA A 473 10.57 -19.30 0.23
CA ALA A 473 10.76 -18.72 -1.10
C ALA A 473 12.23 -18.36 -1.35
N GLN A 474 12.88 -17.72 -0.39
CA GLN A 474 14.29 -17.32 -0.51
C GLN A 474 15.24 -18.52 -0.49
N GLN A 475 15.05 -19.46 0.44
CA GLN A 475 15.97 -20.58 0.63
C GLN A 475 15.87 -21.64 -0.47
N HIS A 476 14.64 -21.97 -0.91
CA HIS A 476 14.41 -23.07 -1.86
C HIS A 476 14.37 -22.60 -3.31
N TYR A 477 14.02 -21.35 -3.56
CA TYR A 477 13.81 -20.86 -4.93
C TYR A 477 14.66 -19.62 -5.28
N GLY A 478 15.38 -19.03 -4.32
CA GLY A 478 16.15 -17.81 -4.52
C GLY A 478 15.28 -16.57 -4.78
N ILE A 479 13.97 -16.63 -4.44
CA ILE A 479 13.01 -15.58 -4.73
C ILE A 479 12.76 -14.74 -3.49
N GLN A 480 13.00 -13.43 -3.60
CA GLN A 480 12.63 -12.47 -2.57
C GLN A 480 11.16 -12.10 -2.70
N LEU A 481 10.33 -12.55 -1.75
CA LEU A 481 8.96 -12.06 -1.64
C LEU A 481 8.93 -10.70 -0.96
N LEU A 482 8.13 -9.80 -1.52
CA LEU A 482 7.96 -8.42 -1.04
C LEU A 482 6.62 -8.30 -0.34
N GLU A 483 6.65 -7.88 0.93
CA GLU A 483 5.42 -7.65 1.68
C GLU A 483 4.88 -6.26 1.39
N SER A 484 3.56 -6.12 1.28
CA SER A 484 2.88 -4.84 1.13
C SER A 484 1.72 -4.71 2.12
N TYR A 485 1.40 -3.49 2.47
CA TYR A 485 0.27 -3.15 3.32
C TYR A 485 -0.59 -2.09 2.63
N GLY A 486 -1.89 -2.38 2.56
CA GLY A 486 -2.88 -1.48 2.01
C GLY A 486 -4.28 -1.79 2.51
N THR A 487 -5.17 -0.82 2.40
CA THR A 487 -6.58 -0.92 2.75
C THR A 487 -7.42 -0.42 1.58
N ALA A 488 -8.72 -0.69 1.58
CA ALA A 488 -9.61 -0.13 0.56
C ALA A 488 -9.61 1.40 0.59
N GLU A 489 -9.35 1.97 1.75
CA GLU A 489 -9.36 3.42 2.00
C GLU A 489 -8.04 4.12 1.63
N ALA A 490 -6.96 3.36 1.34
CA ALA A 490 -5.65 3.90 0.96
C ALA A 490 -5.04 3.09 -0.19
N LEU A 491 -5.26 3.56 -1.40
CA LEU A 491 -4.97 2.87 -2.65
C LEU A 491 -3.49 2.93 -3.05
N PRO A 492 -2.98 1.90 -3.71
CA PRO A 492 -3.35 0.49 -3.58
C PRO A 492 -2.71 -0.07 -2.34
N PHE A 493 -1.62 0.59 -1.89
CA PHE A 493 -0.81 0.27 -0.72
C PHE A 493 -0.43 1.52 0.04
N VAL A 494 -0.31 1.38 1.33
CA VAL A 494 0.26 2.38 2.25
C VAL A 494 1.78 2.30 2.23
N ALA A 495 2.29 1.07 2.27
CA ALA A 495 3.71 0.76 2.30
C ALA A 495 3.99 -0.53 1.52
N ALA A 496 5.17 -0.64 0.96
CA ALA A 496 5.64 -1.85 0.31
C ALA A 496 7.14 -2.03 0.52
N SER A 497 7.54 -3.27 0.81
CA SER A 497 8.93 -3.68 0.77
C SER A 497 9.43 -3.65 -0.68
N MET A 498 10.69 -3.27 -0.85
CA MET A 498 11.34 -3.23 -2.16
C MET A 498 12.59 -4.11 -2.14
N PRO A 499 13.03 -4.67 -3.28
CA PRO A 499 14.29 -5.36 -3.36
C PRO A 499 15.42 -4.42 -2.93
N ALA A 500 16.45 -4.97 -2.31
CA ALA A 500 17.67 -4.21 -2.10
C ALA A 500 18.19 -3.78 -3.48
N PRO A 501 18.50 -2.48 -3.69
CA PRO A 501 19.10 -2.07 -4.95
C PRO A 501 20.43 -2.82 -5.13
N ALA A 502 20.74 -3.19 -6.38
CA ALA A 502 22.04 -3.77 -6.72
C ALA A 502 23.13 -2.78 -6.32
N ALA A 503 23.75 -2.99 -5.16
CA ALA A 503 24.76 -2.09 -4.63
C ALA A 503 26.10 -2.36 -5.34
N PRO A 504 26.82 -1.33 -5.80
CA PRO A 504 28.24 -1.47 -6.00
C PRO A 504 28.88 -1.81 -4.64
N GLU A 505 29.86 -2.71 -4.63
CA GLU A 505 30.50 -3.30 -3.44
C GLU A 505 31.01 -2.31 -2.36
N THR A 506 30.96 -1.01 -2.63
CA THR A 506 31.47 0.06 -1.77
C THR A 506 30.44 0.73 -0.85
N THR A 507 29.16 0.32 -0.88
CA THR A 507 28.09 1.00 -0.11
C THR A 507 27.59 0.17 1.07
N ARG A 508 28.36 0.14 2.16
CA ARG A 508 27.98 -0.50 3.46
C ARG A 508 26.87 0.20 4.25
N LEU A 509 26.28 1.29 3.74
CA LEU A 509 25.30 2.13 4.46
C LEU A 509 23.95 2.28 3.73
N MET A 510 23.53 1.27 2.98
CA MET A 510 22.16 1.25 2.47
C MET A 510 21.23 0.77 3.60
N LEU A 511 20.25 1.59 3.96
CA LEU A 511 19.19 1.13 4.84
C LEU A 511 18.43 -0.02 4.16
N PRO A 512 18.03 -1.04 4.92
CA PRO A 512 17.27 -2.12 4.36
C PRO A 512 15.93 -1.60 3.84
N THR A 513 15.65 -1.80 2.57
CA THR A 513 14.37 -1.49 1.93
C THR A 513 13.31 -2.54 2.26
N ALA A 514 13.74 -3.69 2.75
CA ALA A 514 12.92 -4.78 3.23
C ALA A 514 13.54 -5.38 4.51
N ARG A 515 12.68 -5.68 5.48
CA ARG A 515 13.04 -6.38 6.72
C ARG A 515 11.96 -7.41 7.01
N LYS A 516 12.34 -8.58 7.53
CA LYS A 516 11.38 -9.64 7.88
C LYS A 516 10.30 -9.12 8.83
N GLY A 517 9.04 -9.42 8.52
CA GLY A 517 7.88 -9.00 9.29
C GLY A 517 7.56 -7.50 9.20
N CYS A 518 8.17 -6.80 8.24
CA CYS A 518 7.98 -5.39 8.00
C CYS A 518 7.40 -5.19 6.60
N VAL A 519 6.37 -4.36 6.49
CA VAL A 519 5.72 -4.06 5.21
C VAL A 519 6.49 -3.04 4.36
N GLY A 520 7.66 -2.61 4.81
CA GLY A 520 8.51 -1.66 4.08
C GLY A 520 8.24 -0.20 4.44
N ALA A 521 8.81 0.70 3.66
CA ALA A 521 8.62 2.13 3.82
C ALA A 521 7.27 2.59 3.24
N PRO A 522 6.64 3.62 3.82
CA PRO A 522 5.47 4.25 3.22
C PRO A 522 5.73 4.64 1.76
N LEU A 523 4.71 4.47 0.91
CA LEU A 523 4.81 4.88 -0.48
C LEU A 523 4.86 6.41 -0.60
N PRO A 524 5.49 6.94 -1.67
CA PRO A 524 5.49 8.37 -1.94
C PRO A 524 4.07 8.94 -1.94
N GLY A 525 3.89 10.06 -1.23
CA GLY A 525 2.57 10.68 -1.07
C GLY A 525 1.70 10.11 0.06
N VAL A 526 2.19 9.15 0.84
CA VAL A 526 1.49 8.64 2.03
C VAL A 526 2.23 9.06 3.29
N ALA A 527 1.59 9.86 4.11
CA ALA A 527 2.07 10.17 5.46
C ALA A 527 1.45 9.18 6.46
N VAL A 528 2.29 8.61 7.31
CA VAL A 528 1.91 7.68 8.37
C VAL A 528 2.16 8.34 9.71
N ARG A 529 1.21 8.23 10.63
CA ARG A 529 1.33 8.65 12.03
C ARG A 529 0.90 7.49 12.93
N ILE A 530 1.66 7.25 13.98
CA ILE A 530 1.33 6.28 15.02
C ILE A 530 0.86 7.04 16.25
N THR A 531 -0.28 6.65 16.83
CA THR A 531 -0.81 7.25 18.08
C THR A 531 -0.95 6.17 19.16
N GLY A 532 -1.17 6.59 20.41
CA GLY A 532 -1.61 5.63 21.43
C GLY A 532 -2.93 4.94 21.04
N LEU A 533 -3.21 3.78 21.64
CA LEU A 533 -4.44 3.03 21.36
C LEU A 533 -5.70 3.78 21.84
N TYR A 534 -5.59 4.54 22.91
CA TYR A 534 -6.67 5.28 23.55
C TYR A 534 -6.45 6.79 23.61
N THR A 535 -5.28 7.25 23.15
CA THR A 535 -4.92 8.67 23.12
C THR A 535 -4.67 9.09 21.68
N PRO A 536 -5.27 10.19 21.19
CA PRO A 536 -5.05 10.67 19.82
C PRO A 536 -3.66 11.31 19.65
N GLU A 537 -2.89 11.44 20.71
CA GLU A 537 -1.56 12.03 20.71
C GLU A 537 -0.57 11.14 19.92
N PRO A 538 0.28 11.72 19.07
CA PRO A 538 1.31 10.97 18.39
C PRO A 538 2.17 10.20 19.39
N SER A 539 2.40 8.91 19.12
CA SER A 539 3.33 8.14 19.93
C SER A 539 4.71 8.79 19.85
N ALA A 540 5.19 9.22 21.00
CA ALA A 540 6.49 9.86 21.08
C ALA A 540 7.65 8.85 20.97
N THR A 541 7.41 7.52 20.96
CA THR A 541 8.46 6.50 21.01
C THR A 541 8.51 5.70 19.72
N PRO A 542 9.63 5.74 18.93
CA PRO A 542 9.84 4.83 17.82
C PRO A 542 9.71 3.39 18.29
N SER A 543 9.23 2.54 17.41
CA SER A 543 9.04 1.12 17.71
C SER A 543 8.01 0.81 18.81
N ARG A 544 7.34 1.81 19.39
CA ARG A 544 6.18 1.56 20.26
C ARG A 544 4.94 1.34 19.42
N PRO A 545 4.28 0.19 19.54
CA PRO A 545 3.06 -0.08 18.81
C PRO A 545 1.94 0.90 19.17
N GLY A 546 1.14 1.25 18.15
CA GLY A 546 -0.03 2.11 18.31
C GLY A 546 -0.92 2.08 17.09
N LEU A 547 -1.99 2.87 17.07
CA LEU A 547 -2.91 2.99 15.94
C LEU A 547 -2.24 3.68 14.76
N ILE A 548 -2.39 3.08 13.58
CA ILE A 548 -1.88 3.61 12.33
C ILE A 548 -2.88 4.59 11.74
N TRP A 549 -2.44 5.82 11.52
CA TRP A 549 -3.18 6.88 10.85
C TRP A 549 -2.50 7.24 9.54
N LEU A 550 -3.31 7.52 8.53
CA LEU A 550 -2.87 7.80 7.17
C LEU A 550 -3.35 9.15 6.69
N LYS A 551 -2.53 9.80 5.85
CA LYS A 551 -2.89 11.00 5.13
C LYS A 551 -2.20 10.99 3.77
N GLY A 552 -2.92 11.34 2.70
CA GLY A 552 -2.34 11.42 1.36
C GLY A 552 -3.38 11.64 0.29
N PRO A 553 -2.98 11.99 -0.95
CA PRO A 553 -3.90 12.17 -2.06
C PRO A 553 -4.59 10.88 -2.50
N ALA A 554 -4.03 9.69 -2.20
CA ALA A 554 -4.63 8.38 -2.46
C ALA A 554 -5.42 7.81 -1.26
N VAL A 555 -5.60 8.60 -0.19
CA VAL A 555 -6.34 8.19 1.03
C VAL A 555 -7.74 8.78 0.98
N THR A 556 -8.76 7.94 1.21
CA THR A 556 -10.16 8.39 1.23
C THR A 556 -10.40 9.43 2.32
N ARG A 557 -11.41 10.27 2.08
CA ARG A 557 -11.87 11.25 3.05
C ARG A 557 -13.24 10.93 3.63
N GLN A 558 -13.93 9.94 3.08
CA GLN A 558 -15.29 9.58 3.49
C GLN A 558 -15.65 8.17 3.09
N TYR A 559 -16.69 7.64 3.70
CA TYR A 559 -17.39 6.44 3.26
C TYR A 559 -18.69 6.82 2.57
N LEU A 560 -19.16 5.97 1.69
CA LEU A 560 -20.41 6.18 0.96
C LEU A 560 -21.61 6.20 1.92
N GLY A 561 -22.35 7.30 1.93
CA GLY A 561 -23.52 7.47 2.81
C GLY A 561 -23.21 7.75 4.28
N ILE A 562 -21.94 7.97 4.64
CA ILE A 562 -21.53 8.32 6.01
C ILE A 562 -20.82 9.68 5.95
N SER A 563 -21.29 10.66 6.71
CA SER A 563 -20.61 11.95 6.81
C SER A 563 -19.23 11.83 7.48
N ASN A 564 -18.32 12.76 7.20
CA ASN A 564 -17.02 12.77 7.86
C ASN A 564 -17.12 13.01 9.37
N GLU A 565 -18.12 13.76 9.79
CA GLU A 565 -18.38 14.08 11.20
C GLU A 565 -18.88 12.84 11.96
N ASP A 566 -19.63 11.97 11.29
CA ASP A 566 -20.16 10.74 11.86
C ASP A 566 -19.19 9.55 11.76
N SER A 567 -18.09 9.70 11.03
CA SER A 567 -17.12 8.62 10.86
C SER A 567 -16.12 8.58 12.02
N PRO A 568 -16.12 7.53 12.85
CA PRO A 568 -15.17 7.41 13.97
C PRO A 568 -13.71 7.22 13.49
N ARG A 569 -13.52 7.00 12.18
CA ARG A 569 -12.20 6.76 11.57
C ARG A 569 -11.59 8.01 10.92
N MET A 570 -12.35 9.11 10.81
CA MET A 570 -11.85 10.35 10.21
C MET A 570 -11.65 11.42 11.28
N HIS A 571 -10.45 12.01 11.35
CA HIS A 571 -10.15 13.13 12.23
C HIS A 571 -9.38 14.20 11.44
N GLY A 572 -10.07 15.26 11.05
CA GLY A 572 -9.56 16.24 10.10
C GLY A 572 -9.16 15.56 8.79
N ASN A 573 -7.89 15.71 8.37
CA ASN A 573 -7.36 15.10 7.16
C ASN A 573 -6.65 13.75 7.40
N TRP A 574 -6.83 13.12 8.55
CA TRP A 574 -6.23 11.85 8.90
C TRP A 574 -7.27 10.75 8.97
N PHE A 575 -6.96 9.63 8.36
CA PHE A 575 -7.75 8.40 8.38
C PHE A 575 -7.14 7.39 9.36
N CYS A 576 -7.92 6.91 10.32
CA CYS A 576 -7.55 5.83 11.24
C CYS A 576 -7.84 4.47 10.59
N THR A 577 -6.81 3.69 10.34
CA THR A 577 -6.97 2.37 9.70
C THR A 577 -7.64 1.34 10.61
N GLY A 578 -7.58 1.53 11.93
CA GLY A 578 -7.93 0.52 12.91
C GLY A 578 -6.88 -0.59 13.03
N ASP A 579 -5.78 -0.49 12.30
CA ASP A 579 -4.63 -1.38 12.44
C ASP A 579 -3.64 -0.85 13.46
N VAL A 580 -2.95 -1.76 14.12
CA VAL A 580 -1.88 -1.48 15.09
C VAL A 580 -0.54 -1.79 14.46
N GLY A 581 0.41 -0.91 14.65
CA GLY A 581 1.76 -1.08 14.16
C GLY A 581 2.70 -0.01 14.71
N PHE A 582 3.91 0.00 14.21
CA PHE A 582 4.92 0.99 14.58
C PHE A 582 5.83 1.33 13.40
N MET A 583 6.43 2.52 13.47
CA MET A 583 7.50 2.93 12.57
C MET A 583 8.84 2.68 13.24
N SER A 584 9.74 1.98 12.56
CA SER A 584 11.12 1.84 13.04
C SER A 584 11.90 3.16 12.86
N PRO A 585 13.03 3.35 13.57
CA PRO A 585 13.86 4.56 13.44
C PRO A 585 14.34 4.84 12.02
N ASP A 586 14.49 3.80 11.21
CA ASP A 586 14.86 3.86 9.79
C ASP A 586 13.67 4.02 8.82
N GLY A 587 12.48 4.32 9.35
CA GLY A 587 11.31 4.68 8.55
C GLY A 587 10.55 3.51 7.95
N LEU A 588 10.78 2.28 8.39
CA LEU A 588 10.02 1.12 7.95
C LEU A 588 8.78 0.90 8.82
N LEU A 589 7.64 0.62 8.18
CA LEU A 589 6.39 0.33 8.85
C LEU A 589 6.27 -1.17 9.15
N THR A 590 5.96 -1.49 10.38
CA THR A 590 5.57 -2.84 10.81
C THR A 590 4.10 -2.83 11.19
N VAL A 591 3.30 -3.67 10.56
CA VAL A 591 1.88 -3.86 10.89
C VAL A 591 1.73 -5.14 11.71
N MET A 592 1.16 -4.99 12.90
CA MET A 592 1.01 -6.11 13.84
C MET A 592 -0.36 -6.78 13.71
N GLY A 593 -1.42 -6.02 13.36
CA GLY A 593 -2.77 -6.53 13.17
C GLY A 593 -3.86 -5.51 13.46
N ARG A 594 -5.11 -5.98 13.50
CA ARG A 594 -6.28 -5.14 13.82
C ARG A 594 -6.34 -4.80 15.31
N ARG A 595 -6.81 -3.61 15.68
CA ARG A 595 -6.97 -3.16 17.08
C ARG A 595 -7.78 -4.18 17.90
N VAL A 596 -8.82 -4.74 17.34
CA VAL A 596 -9.65 -5.77 18.00
C VAL A 596 -8.90 -7.07 18.33
N ARG A 597 -7.73 -7.29 17.74
CA ARG A 597 -6.84 -8.45 17.99
C ARG A 597 -5.74 -8.15 19.00
N PHE A 598 -5.93 -7.12 19.83
CA PHE A 598 -5.02 -6.74 20.91
C PHE A 598 -5.81 -6.52 22.19
N THR A 599 -5.21 -6.90 23.30
CA THR A 599 -5.69 -6.56 24.64
C THR A 599 -4.66 -5.67 25.31
N GLN A 600 -5.10 -4.56 25.88
CA GLN A 600 -4.21 -3.74 26.70
C GLN A 600 -4.39 -4.09 28.17
N MET A 601 -3.29 -4.53 28.81
CA MET A 601 -3.24 -4.82 30.25
C MET A 601 -2.22 -3.91 30.90
N GLY A 602 -2.68 -2.83 31.53
CA GLY A 602 -1.81 -1.76 32.03
C GLY A 602 -1.08 -1.08 30.84
N ASP A 603 0.26 -1.01 30.93
CA ASP A 603 1.10 -0.46 29.86
C ASP A 603 1.47 -1.49 28.77
N GLU A 604 1.06 -2.74 28.94
CA GLU A 604 1.40 -3.84 28.04
C GLU A 604 0.30 -4.09 27.01
N MET A 605 0.71 -4.29 25.78
CA MET A 605 -0.17 -4.60 24.66
C MET A 605 0.07 -6.03 24.19
N ILE A 606 -0.95 -6.88 24.33
CA ILE A 606 -0.87 -8.31 24.07
C ILE A 606 -1.50 -8.61 22.70
N PRO A 607 -0.71 -9.01 21.69
CA PRO A 607 -1.23 -9.42 20.39
C PRO A 607 -1.86 -10.82 20.47
N HIS A 608 -3.15 -10.94 20.15
CA HIS A 608 -3.86 -12.23 20.23
C HIS A 608 -3.27 -13.27 19.29
N VAL A 609 -2.86 -12.88 18.08
CA VAL A 609 -2.28 -13.82 17.10
C VAL A 609 -0.99 -14.44 17.64
N GLN A 610 -0.12 -13.63 18.19
CA GLN A 610 1.13 -14.13 18.79
C GLN A 610 0.85 -15.01 20.02
N LEU A 611 -0.14 -14.64 20.83
CA LEU A 611 -0.56 -15.43 21.97
C LEU A 611 -1.16 -16.78 21.52
N GLU A 612 -1.98 -16.80 20.46
CA GLU A 612 -2.49 -18.05 19.88
C GLU A 612 -1.36 -18.98 19.44
N GLU A 613 -0.34 -18.47 18.73
CA GLU A 613 0.84 -19.24 18.32
C GLU A 613 1.58 -19.85 19.54
N ILE A 614 1.70 -19.08 20.62
CA ILE A 614 2.31 -19.53 21.88
C ILE A 614 1.46 -20.64 22.54
N LEU A 615 0.13 -20.44 22.57
CA LEU A 615 -0.79 -21.43 23.14
C LEU A 615 -0.78 -22.73 22.33
N TYR A 616 -0.72 -22.69 21.00
CA TYR A 616 -0.53 -23.88 20.17
C TYR A 616 0.74 -24.64 20.53
N LYS A 617 1.86 -23.95 20.83
CA LYS A 617 3.11 -24.56 21.29
C LYS A 617 2.97 -25.16 22.69
N ILE A 618 2.35 -24.43 23.64
CA ILE A 618 2.13 -24.91 25.02
C ILE A 618 1.32 -26.21 25.02
N TYR A 619 0.30 -26.29 24.16
CA TYR A 619 -0.55 -27.47 24.07
C TYR A 619 -0.03 -28.54 23.12
N ASN A 620 1.13 -28.33 22.50
CA ASN A 620 1.73 -29.24 21.50
C ASN A 620 0.75 -29.67 20.40
N VAL A 621 -0.06 -28.70 19.92
CA VAL A 621 -1.05 -28.89 18.86
C VAL A 621 -0.55 -28.23 17.59
N GLN A 622 -0.60 -28.96 16.47
CA GLN A 622 -0.26 -28.39 15.18
C GLN A 622 -1.36 -27.40 14.73
N GLN A 623 -0.92 -26.26 14.24
CA GLN A 623 -1.81 -25.27 13.64
C GLN A 623 -2.21 -25.77 12.25
N ASP A 624 -3.52 -25.92 12.01
CA ASP A 624 -4.06 -26.24 10.68
C ASP A 624 -4.75 -25.00 10.09
N ASP A 625 -4.36 -24.62 8.88
CA ASP A 625 -4.94 -23.46 8.18
C ASP A 625 -6.43 -23.67 7.85
N ASN A 626 -6.88 -24.92 7.79
CA ASN A 626 -8.26 -25.26 7.45
C ASN A 626 -9.16 -25.41 8.69
N GLU A 627 -8.59 -25.67 9.88
CA GLU A 627 -9.34 -25.90 11.10
C GLU A 627 -8.66 -25.23 12.30
N ARG A 628 -9.21 -24.07 12.70
CA ARG A 628 -8.74 -23.38 13.91
C ARG A 628 -9.21 -24.10 15.15
N LYS A 629 -8.26 -24.42 16.04
CA LYS A 629 -8.56 -25.10 17.32
C LYS A 629 -8.57 -24.15 18.51
N LEU A 630 -7.90 -23.01 18.39
CA LEU A 630 -7.80 -21.99 19.42
C LEU A 630 -8.09 -20.60 18.84
N ALA A 631 -8.74 -19.73 19.62
CA ALA A 631 -8.86 -18.32 19.36
C ALA A 631 -8.81 -17.52 20.65
N VAL A 632 -8.14 -16.37 20.62
CA VAL A 632 -8.07 -15.44 21.75
C VAL A 632 -8.91 -14.22 21.45
N VAL A 633 -9.73 -13.83 22.41
CA VAL A 633 -10.53 -12.61 22.36
C VAL A 633 -10.35 -11.79 23.64
N SER A 634 -10.52 -10.48 23.53
CA SER A 634 -10.57 -9.56 24.66
C SER A 634 -12.02 -9.32 25.05
N VAL A 635 -12.33 -9.40 26.33
CA VAL A 635 -13.66 -9.06 26.85
C VAL A 635 -13.56 -8.00 27.95
N PRO A 636 -14.59 -7.17 28.15
CA PRO A 636 -14.60 -6.22 29.27
C PRO A 636 -14.48 -6.93 30.62
N SER A 637 -13.58 -6.45 31.48
CA SER A 637 -13.43 -6.94 32.85
C SER A 637 -14.48 -6.31 33.77
N ARG A 638 -14.97 -7.09 34.72
CA ARG A 638 -15.88 -6.59 35.76
C ARG A 638 -15.23 -5.56 36.71
N THR A 639 -13.92 -5.55 36.78
CA THR A 639 -13.13 -4.62 37.63
C THR A 639 -12.60 -3.42 36.86
N GLY A 640 -12.99 -3.27 35.60
CA GLY A 640 -12.51 -2.25 34.67
C GLY A 640 -11.34 -2.75 33.81
N GLY A 641 -11.26 -2.23 32.59
CA GLY A 641 -10.27 -2.66 31.59
C GLY A 641 -10.72 -3.89 30.79
N GLU A 642 -9.76 -4.65 30.30
CA GLU A 642 -9.97 -5.81 29.43
C GLU A 642 -9.41 -7.10 30.06
N GLU A 643 -9.99 -8.25 29.72
CA GLU A 643 -9.52 -9.58 30.10
C GLU A 643 -9.37 -10.48 28.89
N LEU A 644 -8.32 -11.29 28.88
CA LEU A 644 -8.06 -12.29 27.84
C LEU A 644 -8.91 -13.54 28.06
N VAL A 645 -9.56 -14.00 27.00
CA VAL A 645 -10.35 -15.23 26.97
C VAL A 645 -9.84 -16.10 25.82
N MET A 646 -9.57 -17.37 26.10
CA MET A 646 -9.27 -18.37 25.08
C MET A 646 -10.54 -19.19 24.79
N LEU A 647 -10.94 -19.23 23.52
CA LEU A 647 -11.92 -20.19 23.01
C LEU A 647 -11.16 -21.42 22.47
N SER A 648 -11.65 -22.61 22.77
CA SER A 648 -10.97 -23.85 22.36
C SER A 648 -11.94 -24.94 21.94
N THR A 649 -11.61 -25.63 20.84
CA THR A 649 -12.29 -26.86 20.39
C THR A 649 -11.59 -28.12 20.91
N LEU A 650 -10.44 -28.00 21.59
CA LEU A 650 -9.67 -29.14 22.11
C LEU A 650 -10.42 -29.82 23.25
N HIS A 651 -10.34 -31.14 23.31
CA HIS A 651 -10.95 -31.91 24.38
C HIS A 651 -10.36 -31.56 25.73
N LYS A 652 -11.15 -31.67 26.80
CA LYS A 652 -10.73 -31.38 28.19
C LYS A 652 -9.50 -32.13 28.65
N GLU A 653 -9.24 -33.32 28.07
CA GLU A 653 -8.05 -34.13 28.34
C GLU A 653 -6.74 -33.53 27.79
N VAL A 654 -6.83 -32.69 26.75
CA VAL A 654 -5.68 -32.06 26.13
C VAL A 654 -5.45 -30.68 26.73
N ILE A 655 -6.52 -30.01 27.20
CA ILE A 655 -6.45 -28.72 27.85
C ILE A 655 -6.62 -28.90 29.35
N PRO A 656 -5.59 -28.63 30.14
CA PRO A 656 -5.80 -28.40 31.54
C PRO A 656 -6.77 -27.25 31.69
N SER A 657 -7.94 -27.49 32.27
CA SER A 657 -8.92 -26.42 32.55
C SER A 657 -8.43 -25.43 33.61
N ASP A 658 -7.14 -25.51 33.94
CA ASP A 658 -6.50 -24.77 34.99
C ASP A 658 -5.72 -23.58 34.42
N TYR A 659 -6.18 -22.39 34.72
CA TYR A 659 -5.49 -21.13 34.49
C TYR A 659 -4.01 -21.15 34.96
N LEU A 660 -3.74 -21.85 36.05
CA LEU A 660 -2.38 -21.96 36.58
C LEU A 660 -1.44 -22.70 35.62
N THR A 661 -1.89 -23.76 34.95
CA THR A 661 -1.09 -24.49 33.96
C THR A 661 -0.77 -23.65 32.75
N VAL A 662 -1.74 -22.88 32.23
CA VAL A 662 -1.51 -21.95 31.13
C VAL A 662 -0.55 -20.84 31.56
N ARG A 663 -0.76 -20.28 32.74
CA ARG A 663 0.12 -19.27 33.33
C ARG A 663 1.54 -19.78 33.50
N TYR A 664 1.72 -21.02 34.00
CA TYR A 664 3.02 -21.64 34.10
C TYR A 664 3.67 -21.85 32.74
N GLY A 665 2.93 -22.33 31.73
CA GLY A 665 3.43 -22.49 30.37
C GLY A 665 3.88 -21.17 29.74
N VAL A 666 3.10 -20.11 29.93
CA VAL A 666 3.44 -18.76 29.44
C VAL A 666 4.70 -18.22 30.15
N THR A 667 4.80 -18.35 31.46
CA THR A 667 5.96 -17.86 32.23
C THR A 667 7.24 -18.67 31.96
N ASN A 668 7.14 -19.97 31.68
CA ASN A 668 8.28 -20.77 31.25
C ASN A 668 8.88 -20.36 29.93
N LEU A 669 8.09 -19.68 29.07
CA LEU A 669 8.55 -19.05 27.83
C LEU A 669 9.07 -17.62 28.06
N HIS A 670 9.35 -17.24 29.31
CA HIS A 670 9.83 -15.92 29.72
C HIS A 670 8.88 -14.76 29.34
N LEU A 671 7.58 -15.04 29.27
CA LEU A 671 6.55 -14.04 29.02
C LEU A 671 5.91 -13.61 30.34
N PRO A 672 5.40 -12.36 30.42
CA PRO A 672 4.66 -11.89 31.60
C PRO A 672 3.42 -12.72 31.88
N ALA A 673 3.09 -12.90 33.14
CA ALA A 673 1.90 -13.66 33.53
C ALA A 673 0.57 -13.05 33.02
N SER A 674 0.56 -11.78 32.68
CA SER A 674 -0.54 -11.04 32.04
C SER A 674 -0.95 -11.62 30.68
N TRP A 675 -0.04 -12.35 30.00
CA TRP A 675 -0.32 -13.00 28.72
C TRP A 675 -1.19 -14.28 28.86
N ALA A 676 -1.34 -14.82 30.07
CA ALA A 676 -2.18 -16.00 30.27
C ALA A 676 -3.67 -15.63 30.18
N PRO A 677 -4.46 -16.24 29.25
CA PRO A 677 -5.90 -16.04 29.22
C PRO A 677 -6.54 -16.41 30.57
N ARG A 678 -7.32 -15.47 31.11
CA ARG A 678 -7.97 -15.65 32.41
C ARG A 678 -9.09 -16.69 32.38
N HIS A 679 -9.75 -16.80 31.23
CA HIS A 679 -10.83 -17.74 31.00
C HIS A 679 -10.50 -18.66 29.83
N ILE A 680 -10.78 -19.94 29.98
CA ILE A 680 -10.69 -20.95 28.92
C ILE A 680 -12.10 -21.49 28.70
N LEU A 681 -12.68 -21.20 27.55
CA LEU A 681 -14.05 -21.54 27.22
C LEU A 681 -14.08 -22.63 26.14
N PRO A 682 -14.64 -23.82 26.44
CA PRO A 682 -14.81 -24.87 25.44
C PRO A 682 -15.92 -24.48 24.45
N VAL A 683 -15.62 -24.60 23.15
CA VAL A 683 -16.59 -24.35 22.06
C VAL A 683 -16.60 -25.53 21.10
N LYS A 684 -17.70 -25.70 20.36
CA LYS A 684 -17.82 -26.79 19.38
C LYS A 684 -16.98 -26.51 18.13
N TYR A 685 -16.86 -25.27 17.72
CA TYR A 685 -16.05 -24.82 16.59
C TYR A 685 -15.63 -23.36 16.83
N ILE A 686 -14.54 -22.95 16.16
CA ILE A 686 -14.11 -21.54 16.12
C ILE A 686 -14.74 -20.89 14.87
N PRO A 687 -15.60 -19.88 15.03
CA PRO A 687 -16.20 -19.17 13.89
C PRO A 687 -15.15 -18.57 12.95
N THR A 688 -15.31 -18.80 11.65
CA THR A 688 -14.46 -18.22 10.60
C THR A 688 -15.32 -17.58 9.53
N LEU A 689 -14.80 -16.51 8.93
CA LEU A 689 -15.39 -15.85 7.77
C LEU A 689 -15.21 -16.71 6.51
N PRO A 690 -15.98 -16.47 5.43
CA PRO A 690 -15.86 -17.22 4.17
C PRO A 690 -14.46 -17.23 3.56
N ASN A 691 -13.64 -16.23 3.88
CA ASN A 691 -12.25 -16.11 3.45
C ASN A 691 -11.25 -16.86 4.37
N GLY A 692 -11.73 -17.68 5.32
CA GLY A 692 -10.93 -18.45 6.27
C GLY A 692 -10.35 -17.65 7.45
N LYS A 693 -10.59 -16.34 7.52
CA LYS A 693 -10.17 -15.52 8.66
C LYS A 693 -11.07 -15.75 9.86
N LEU A 694 -10.53 -15.55 11.07
CA LEU A 694 -11.31 -15.61 12.31
C LEU A 694 -12.47 -14.59 12.26
N ASP A 695 -13.67 -15.06 12.53
CA ASP A 695 -14.81 -14.18 12.81
C ASP A 695 -14.73 -13.72 14.28
N TYR A 696 -13.94 -12.65 14.47
CA TYR A 696 -13.67 -12.13 15.80
C TYR A 696 -14.94 -11.67 16.51
N GLN A 697 -15.87 -11.05 15.80
CA GLN A 697 -17.10 -10.51 16.38
C GLN A 697 -17.99 -11.64 16.95
N THR A 698 -18.17 -12.71 16.17
CA THR A 698 -18.93 -13.87 16.64
C THR A 698 -18.24 -14.55 17.82
N CYS A 699 -16.89 -14.65 17.80
CA CYS A 699 -16.12 -15.17 18.92
C CYS A 699 -16.27 -14.29 20.17
N PHE A 700 -16.17 -12.97 20.04
CA PHE A 700 -16.30 -11.99 21.12
C PHE A 700 -17.70 -12.05 21.76
N VAL A 701 -18.75 -11.97 20.94
CA VAL A 701 -20.16 -12.05 21.44
C VAL A 701 -20.41 -13.39 22.12
N GLY A 702 -19.89 -14.49 21.56
CA GLY A 702 -19.97 -15.82 22.16
C GLY A 702 -19.30 -15.88 23.52
N ALA A 703 -18.08 -15.35 23.65
CA ALA A 703 -17.34 -15.28 24.91
C ALA A 703 -18.08 -14.45 25.98
N CYS A 704 -18.54 -13.24 25.61
CA CYS A 704 -19.32 -12.38 26.49
C CYS A 704 -20.60 -13.08 27.00
N ARG A 705 -21.34 -13.77 26.11
CA ARG A 705 -22.54 -14.52 26.49
C ARG A 705 -22.23 -15.66 27.47
N MET A 706 -21.18 -16.45 27.22
CA MET A 706 -20.75 -17.53 28.10
C MET A 706 -20.33 -17.03 29.48
N LEU A 707 -19.69 -15.86 29.54
CA LEU A 707 -19.23 -15.21 30.78
C LEU A 707 -20.33 -14.33 31.45
N LYS A 708 -21.52 -14.26 30.85
CA LYS A 708 -22.62 -13.40 31.30
C LYS A 708 -22.22 -11.93 31.45
N ILE A 709 -21.44 -11.44 30.51
CA ILE A 709 -21.06 -10.03 30.39
C ILE A 709 -22.10 -9.33 29.53
N LYS A 710 -22.71 -8.24 30.06
CA LYS A 710 -23.62 -7.40 29.29
C LYS A 710 -22.84 -6.63 28.24
N LEU A 711 -23.31 -6.65 27.01
CA LEU A 711 -22.85 -5.81 25.91
C LEU A 711 -23.84 -4.62 25.87
N ASP A 712 -23.30 -3.42 26.09
CA ASP A 712 -24.06 -2.16 25.95
C ASP A 712 -24.32 -1.83 24.48
#